data_f48e7c54c26865760d6291b1284de8eb
#
_entry.id   f48e7c54c26865760d6291b1284de8eb
#
_cell.length_a   1.000
_cell.length_b   1.000
_cell.length_c   1.000
_cell.angle_alpha   90.00
_cell.angle_beta   90.00
_cell.angle_gamma   90.00
#
_symmetry.space_group_name_H-M   'P 1'
#
loop_
_entity.id
_entity.type
_entity.pdbx_description
1 polymer ?
#
loop_
_entity_poly.entity_id
_entity_poly.type
_entity_poly.pdbx_seq_one_letter_code
_entity_poly.pdbx_strand_id
1 'polypeptide(L)'
;MELYFEKELDRLNPYQREAVLDESPACVVNANVGSGKTTVLITKIQYLHHIKKVGYEDMTVLTFTNKAADEIKSRLLAAEPELPADKLRGFGTFHSTALYYLREFLPVEDLGYSKEFLVIDPEEELELAYDLIRQHKLKIKYKNRLKKRLESAMAVREAEKKVSKYQDDIYELAGLLKEEKAKQDKMTFFDLLENANFLLKEAEQKSVSPKWVIIDEVQDSDTQQLVFTDRLISRGASLFAVGDPNQVIYSWRGSAFQIFYTLKHKYQAKELTLPINYRSSTSILEAARCFLQNGSPLTGVREPGSKIIVRRQYDAFQDACYLAARMKKLHEEGISYGEMAVFYRLQSQSKIFEDVFLREGIPFEVSLKKTVGDVPVLKWCIRLLRFSLNTKDTASGIYVLSSREYGEGISGKKAEEIVRAGQPGKSLLFDRMCGLVENCRELGNEEELFTYFELDRYLNPVSASFHEDSDAVRRLFGIMYAYVREQQAERASGMREFVNSSSLYGSDVLREDISRQEDRVKLMTIHASKGLEFSCVFITGVNHGLIPLRTGDMEGEEEERRLFFVGITRAKDHLELSYYMNPQERADPGESRYIRMIPPRLLEHDEDIGPAVSLQELKRQVQEQRRSMTAGCLEQSPGQSLEQNPEQSLEQNPEQSLEQNPEQSLEQNPEQSLEQNPEQSLEQSPEQSPEQAKQQKLVRHSRYGTGVVVNEDETMLEAEFEGYGKKEFIKAFSELEYI
;
A
#
# COMPACT_ATOMS: atom_id res chain seq x y z
N MET A 1 -22.73 -26.61 -21.44
CA MET A 1 -21.52 -26.23 -20.71
C MET A 1 -20.27 -26.89 -21.26
N GLU A 2 -20.18 -28.22 -21.42
CA GLU A 2 -18.98 -28.89 -22.01
C GLU A 2 -18.66 -28.37 -23.43
N LEU A 3 -19.64 -28.18 -24.27
CA LEU A 3 -19.47 -27.58 -25.61
C LEU A 3 -19.00 -26.10 -25.58
N TYR A 4 -19.36 -25.36 -24.54
CA TYR A 4 -18.89 -23.99 -24.35
C TYR A 4 -17.41 -24.00 -23.93
N PHE A 5 -17.06 -24.88 -23.01
CA PHE A 5 -15.68 -25.02 -22.55
C PHE A 5 -14.73 -25.50 -23.66
N GLU A 6 -15.17 -26.41 -24.56
CA GLU A 6 -14.38 -26.82 -25.73
C GLU A 6 -14.03 -25.62 -26.62
N LYS A 7 -14.98 -24.70 -26.83
CA LYS A 7 -14.73 -23.48 -27.62
C LYS A 7 -13.72 -22.54 -26.93
N GLU A 8 -13.76 -22.45 -25.62
CA GLU A 8 -12.75 -21.65 -24.88
C GLU A 8 -11.36 -22.30 -24.97
N LEU A 9 -11.25 -23.63 -24.92
CA LEU A 9 -9.99 -24.34 -25.13
C LEU A 9 -9.43 -24.13 -26.55
N ASP A 10 -10.27 -24.03 -27.58
CA ASP A 10 -9.84 -23.81 -28.96
C ASP A 10 -9.30 -22.39 -29.20
N ARG A 11 -9.62 -21.44 -28.35
CA ARG A 11 -9.06 -20.07 -28.36
C ARG A 11 -7.67 -19.99 -27.78
N LEU A 12 -7.25 -20.98 -26.99
CA LEU A 12 -5.95 -20.98 -26.34
C LEU A 12 -4.85 -21.38 -27.33
N ASN A 13 -3.69 -20.75 -27.20
CA ASN A 13 -2.50 -21.21 -27.89
C ASN A 13 -2.00 -22.55 -27.30
N PRO A 14 -1.10 -23.28 -27.99
CA PRO A 14 -0.63 -24.59 -27.52
C PRO A 14 -0.05 -24.59 -26.09
N TYR A 15 0.69 -23.55 -25.70
CA TYR A 15 1.29 -23.42 -24.37
C TYR A 15 0.24 -23.17 -23.29
N GLN A 16 -0.72 -22.29 -23.57
CA GLN A 16 -1.85 -22.02 -22.66
C GLN A 16 -2.70 -23.29 -22.49
N ARG A 17 -2.99 -23.97 -23.60
CA ARG A 17 -3.78 -25.23 -23.60
C ARG A 17 -3.06 -26.32 -22.80
N GLU A 18 -1.75 -26.49 -22.98
CA GLU A 18 -0.95 -27.43 -22.18
C GLU A 18 -1.06 -27.13 -20.68
N ALA A 19 -0.91 -25.86 -20.27
CA ALA A 19 -1.03 -25.47 -18.87
C ALA A 19 -2.42 -25.72 -18.28
N VAL A 20 -3.49 -25.46 -19.03
CA VAL A 20 -4.87 -25.69 -18.58
C VAL A 20 -5.13 -27.19 -18.40
N LEU A 21 -4.69 -28.02 -19.35
CA LEU A 21 -4.96 -29.46 -19.34
C LEU A 21 -4.00 -30.28 -18.48
N ASP A 22 -2.95 -29.68 -17.92
CA ASP A 22 -2.00 -30.37 -17.05
C ASP A 22 -2.67 -30.87 -15.77
N GLU A 23 -2.45 -32.16 -15.46
CA GLU A 23 -3.03 -32.86 -14.32
C GLU A 23 -2.00 -33.25 -13.26
N SER A 24 -0.79 -32.72 -13.36
CA SER A 24 0.26 -32.98 -12.36
C SER A 24 -0.19 -32.54 -10.96
N PRO A 25 0.16 -33.29 -9.91
CA PRO A 25 -0.18 -32.92 -8.53
C PRO A 25 0.34 -31.53 -8.12
N ALA A 26 1.43 -31.08 -8.74
CA ALA A 26 1.95 -29.73 -8.62
C ALA A 26 2.43 -29.24 -9.99
N CYS A 27 1.97 -28.06 -10.39
CA CYS A 27 2.35 -27.40 -11.64
C CYS A 27 2.68 -25.93 -11.33
N VAL A 28 3.80 -25.45 -11.89
CA VAL A 28 4.22 -24.05 -11.81
C VAL A 28 4.34 -23.51 -13.22
N VAL A 29 3.56 -22.47 -13.54
CA VAL A 29 3.52 -21.85 -14.86
C VAL A 29 4.32 -20.55 -14.83
N ASN A 30 5.46 -20.56 -15.49
CA ASN A 30 6.28 -19.38 -15.73
C ASN A 30 5.66 -18.59 -16.89
N ALA A 31 4.86 -17.62 -16.55
CA ALA A 31 4.04 -16.86 -17.47
C ALA A 31 4.57 -15.45 -17.68
N ASN A 32 5.20 -15.22 -18.81
CA ASN A 32 5.72 -13.89 -19.16
C ASN A 32 4.64 -12.81 -19.18
N VAL A 33 5.09 -11.56 -19.11
CA VAL A 33 4.21 -10.40 -19.22
C VAL A 33 3.30 -10.48 -20.44
N GLY A 34 2.02 -10.13 -20.29
CA GLY A 34 1.05 -10.11 -21.40
C GLY A 34 0.78 -11.46 -22.07
N SER A 35 1.10 -12.59 -21.42
CA SER A 35 0.92 -13.94 -21.95
C SER A 35 -0.49 -14.53 -21.70
N GLY A 36 -1.40 -13.78 -21.09
CA GLY A 36 -2.74 -14.24 -20.75
C GLY A 36 -2.80 -15.09 -19.49
N LYS A 37 -1.98 -14.79 -18.46
CA LYS A 37 -1.98 -15.45 -17.14
C LYS A 37 -3.39 -15.66 -16.58
N THR A 38 -4.17 -14.57 -16.47
CA THR A 38 -5.53 -14.60 -15.92
C THR A 38 -6.46 -15.48 -16.75
N THR A 39 -6.32 -15.48 -18.09
CA THR A 39 -7.10 -16.36 -18.99
C THR A 39 -6.79 -17.83 -18.69
N VAL A 40 -5.51 -18.20 -18.62
CA VAL A 40 -5.10 -19.58 -18.30
C VAL A 40 -5.63 -20.00 -16.94
N LEU A 41 -5.53 -19.13 -15.92
CA LEU A 41 -5.98 -19.42 -14.56
C LEU A 41 -7.51 -19.65 -14.52
N ILE A 42 -8.30 -18.75 -15.12
CA ILE A 42 -9.78 -18.90 -15.18
C ILE A 42 -10.17 -20.15 -15.95
N THR A 43 -9.57 -20.40 -17.12
CA THR A 43 -9.88 -21.59 -17.90
C THR A 43 -9.45 -22.87 -17.16
N LYS A 44 -8.36 -22.83 -16.35
CA LYS A 44 -7.98 -23.94 -15.47
C LYS A 44 -9.04 -24.24 -14.42
N ILE A 45 -9.55 -23.19 -13.74
CA ILE A 45 -10.65 -23.32 -12.77
C ILE A 45 -11.88 -23.94 -13.43
N GLN A 46 -12.29 -23.47 -14.60
CA GLN A 46 -13.40 -24.02 -15.35
C GLN A 46 -13.15 -25.46 -15.80
N TYR A 47 -11.92 -25.81 -16.24
CA TYR A 47 -11.52 -27.17 -16.54
C TYR A 47 -11.71 -28.11 -15.36
N LEU A 48 -11.23 -27.70 -14.19
CA LEU A 48 -11.36 -28.48 -12.96
C LEU A 48 -12.85 -28.67 -12.60
N HIS A 49 -13.66 -27.63 -12.75
CA HIS A 49 -15.08 -27.70 -12.43
C HIS A 49 -15.87 -28.53 -13.45
N HIS A 50 -15.80 -28.18 -14.71
CA HIS A 50 -16.69 -28.80 -15.76
C HIS A 50 -16.24 -30.20 -16.18
N ILE A 51 -14.92 -30.41 -16.28
CA ILE A 51 -14.41 -31.69 -16.80
C ILE A 51 -14.00 -32.63 -15.64
N LYS A 52 -13.27 -32.08 -14.63
CA LYS A 52 -12.82 -32.92 -13.50
C LYS A 52 -13.85 -33.03 -12.38
N LYS A 53 -14.98 -32.32 -12.49
CA LYS A 53 -16.09 -32.32 -11.51
C LYS A 53 -15.65 -31.94 -10.09
N VAL A 54 -14.69 -31.04 -9.99
CA VAL A 54 -14.26 -30.45 -8.71
C VAL A 54 -15.21 -29.29 -8.39
N GLY A 55 -15.80 -29.27 -7.19
CA GLY A 55 -16.63 -28.16 -6.74
C GLY A 55 -15.82 -26.87 -6.61
N TYR A 56 -16.42 -25.70 -6.84
CA TYR A 56 -15.75 -24.44 -6.61
C TYR A 56 -15.34 -24.30 -5.11
N GLU A 57 -16.16 -24.79 -4.20
CA GLU A 57 -15.91 -24.85 -2.77
C GLU A 57 -14.71 -25.76 -2.38
N ASP A 58 -14.33 -26.69 -3.27
CA ASP A 58 -13.17 -27.56 -3.11
C ASP A 58 -11.85 -26.92 -3.64
N MET A 59 -11.96 -25.69 -4.18
CA MET A 59 -10.82 -24.94 -4.70
C MET A 59 -10.49 -23.76 -3.80
N THR A 60 -9.21 -23.53 -3.55
CA THR A 60 -8.69 -22.33 -2.92
C THR A 60 -7.93 -21.54 -3.96
N VAL A 61 -8.44 -20.37 -4.34
CA VAL A 61 -7.79 -19.49 -5.32
C VAL A 61 -7.22 -18.27 -4.61
N LEU A 62 -5.90 -18.15 -4.65
CA LEU A 62 -5.13 -17.14 -3.92
C LEU A 62 -4.56 -16.11 -4.89
N THR A 63 -4.78 -14.84 -4.61
CA THR A 63 -4.26 -13.72 -5.39
C THR A 63 -3.50 -12.75 -4.49
N PHE A 64 -2.71 -11.87 -5.12
CA PHE A 64 -1.99 -10.83 -4.38
C PHE A 64 -2.87 -9.60 -4.09
N THR A 65 -3.86 -9.31 -4.94
CA THR A 65 -4.74 -8.14 -4.81
C THR A 65 -6.20 -8.54 -4.89
N ASN A 66 -7.08 -7.78 -4.23
CA ASN A 66 -8.52 -8.01 -4.36
C ASN A 66 -9.02 -7.79 -5.77
N LYS A 67 -8.53 -6.75 -6.43
CA LYS A 67 -8.89 -6.48 -7.82
C LYS A 67 -8.71 -7.72 -8.71
N ALA A 68 -7.62 -8.48 -8.50
CA ALA A 68 -7.41 -9.73 -9.22
C ALA A 68 -8.40 -10.82 -8.80
N ALA A 69 -8.69 -10.92 -7.49
CA ALA A 69 -9.69 -11.86 -6.98
C ALA A 69 -11.11 -11.56 -7.53
N ASP A 70 -11.48 -10.27 -7.50
CA ASP A 70 -12.79 -9.81 -7.98
C ASP A 70 -12.92 -9.95 -9.49
N GLU A 71 -11.83 -9.74 -10.24
CA GLU A 71 -11.81 -10.01 -11.69
C GLU A 71 -12.06 -11.50 -11.99
N ILE A 72 -11.41 -12.41 -11.25
CA ILE A 72 -11.61 -13.85 -11.40
C ILE A 72 -13.05 -14.21 -11.09
N LYS A 73 -13.60 -13.75 -9.96
CA LYS A 73 -14.99 -14.00 -9.55
C LYS A 73 -15.98 -13.46 -10.59
N SER A 74 -15.81 -12.21 -11.00
CA SER A 74 -16.71 -11.55 -11.97
C SER A 74 -16.74 -12.28 -13.30
N ARG A 75 -15.58 -12.75 -13.80
CA ARG A 75 -15.51 -13.50 -15.04
C ARG A 75 -16.16 -14.89 -14.93
N LEU A 76 -16.03 -15.56 -13.78
CA LEU A 76 -16.71 -16.84 -13.53
C LEU A 76 -18.23 -16.65 -13.43
N LEU A 77 -18.71 -15.66 -12.69
CA LEU A 77 -20.13 -15.33 -12.57
C LEU A 77 -20.74 -14.88 -13.91
N ALA A 78 -19.97 -14.17 -14.75
CA ALA A 78 -20.42 -13.80 -16.09
C ALA A 78 -20.53 -15.01 -17.02
N ALA A 79 -19.65 -16.00 -16.87
CA ALA A 79 -19.71 -17.25 -17.63
C ALA A 79 -20.82 -18.20 -17.13
N GLU A 80 -21.12 -18.14 -15.83
CA GLU A 80 -22.09 -18.99 -15.15
C GLU A 80 -23.02 -18.14 -14.25
N PRO A 81 -24.05 -17.48 -14.84
CA PRO A 81 -24.95 -16.58 -14.10
C PRO A 81 -25.74 -17.23 -12.96
N GLU A 82 -25.91 -18.55 -13.00
CA GLU A 82 -26.61 -19.31 -11.95
C GLU A 82 -25.68 -19.75 -10.80
N LEU A 83 -24.36 -19.47 -10.90
CA LEU A 83 -23.40 -19.82 -9.85
C LEU A 83 -23.63 -18.96 -8.60
N PRO A 84 -23.93 -19.57 -7.44
CA PRO A 84 -24.07 -18.82 -6.21
C PRO A 84 -22.71 -18.23 -5.78
N ALA A 85 -22.69 -16.94 -5.43
CA ALA A 85 -21.45 -16.23 -5.04
C ALA A 85 -20.76 -16.84 -3.80
N ASP A 86 -21.53 -17.45 -2.89
CA ASP A 86 -21.02 -18.13 -1.71
C ASP A 86 -20.10 -19.33 -2.03
N LYS A 87 -20.25 -19.94 -3.19
CA LYS A 87 -19.36 -21.01 -3.67
C LYS A 87 -17.94 -20.52 -3.96
N LEU A 88 -17.76 -19.22 -4.15
CA LEU A 88 -16.47 -18.59 -4.45
C LEU A 88 -15.81 -17.96 -3.23
N ARG A 89 -16.24 -18.26 -1.99
CA ARG A 89 -15.65 -17.71 -0.75
C ARG A 89 -14.18 -18.06 -0.56
N GLY A 90 -13.75 -19.22 -1.07
CA GLY A 90 -12.34 -19.63 -1.07
C GLY A 90 -11.46 -18.91 -2.11
N PHE A 91 -12.02 -17.95 -2.88
CA PHE A 91 -11.33 -17.19 -3.92
C PHE A 91 -11.06 -15.78 -3.39
N GLY A 92 -9.81 -15.46 -3.10
CA GLY A 92 -9.47 -14.19 -2.51
C GLY A 92 -7.98 -13.95 -2.38
N THR A 93 -7.61 -12.90 -1.64
CA THR A 93 -6.22 -12.73 -1.24
C THR A 93 -5.84 -13.73 -0.15
N PHE A 94 -4.56 -13.96 0.08
CA PHE A 94 -4.11 -14.83 1.18
C PHE A 94 -4.74 -14.46 2.52
N HIS A 95 -4.82 -13.17 2.83
CA HIS A 95 -5.39 -12.68 4.08
C HIS A 95 -6.91 -12.86 4.15
N SER A 96 -7.63 -12.59 3.05
CA SER A 96 -9.10 -12.79 3.03
C SER A 96 -9.46 -14.28 3.13
N THR A 97 -8.68 -15.14 2.51
CA THR A 97 -8.88 -16.59 2.61
C THR A 97 -8.51 -17.12 4.00
N ALA A 98 -7.43 -16.61 4.61
CA ALA A 98 -7.10 -16.94 6.00
C ALA A 98 -8.20 -16.50 6.97
N LEU A 99 -8.74 -15.28 6.80
CA LEU A 99 -9.89 -14.77 7.56
C LEU A 99 -11.10 -15.69 7.40
N TYR A 100 -11.43 -16.07 6.17
CA TYR A 100 -12.53 -17.00 5.88
C TYR A 100 -12.33 -18.34 6.60
N TYR A 101 -11.11 -18.92 6.55
CA TYR A 101 -10.83 -20.19 7.20
C TYR A 101 -10.88 -20.10 8.73
N LEU A 102 -10.35 -19.02 9.32
CA LEU A 102 -10.42 -18.78 10.76
C LEU A 102 -11.86 -18.70 11.26
N ARG A 103 -12.75 -18.10 10.49
CA ARG A 103 -14.15 -17.92 10.88
C ARG A 103 -14.99 -19.18 10.71
N GLU A 104 -14.83 -19.86 9.59
CA GLU A 104 -15.74 -20.94 9.23
C GLU A 104 -15.25 -22.32 9.70
N PHE A 105 -13.93 -22.57 9.66
CA PHE A 105 -13.44 -23.93 9.77
C PHE A 105 -12.45 -24.17 10.91
N LEU A 106 -11.62 -23.19 11.25
CA LEU A 106 -10.55 -23.37 12.22
C LEU A 106 -11.00 -23.04 13.65
N PRO A 107 -10.53 -23.77 14.68
CA PRO A 107 -10.94 -23.53 16.07
C PRO A 107 -10.22 -22.29 16.63
N VAL A 108 -10.60 -21.11 16.20
CA VAL A 108 -9.98 -19.83 16.60
C VAL A 108 -10.17 -19.56 18.09
N GLU A 109 -11.17 -20.19 18.69
CA GLU A 109 -11.50 -20.13 20.12
C GLU A 109 -10.35 -20.68 20.98
N ASP A 110 -9.58 -21.64 20.48
CA ASP A 110 -8.41 -22.20 21.18
C ASP A 110 -7.28 -21.14 21.34
N LEU A 111 -7.31 -20.09 20.56
CA LEU A 111 -6.40 -18.94 20.66
C LEU A 111 -6.99 -17.77 21.47
N GLY A 112 -8.18 -17.94 22.03
CA GLY A 112 -8.88 -16.91 22.83
C GLY A 112 -9.68 -15.88 22.03
N TYR A 113 -9.93 -16.12 20.75
CA TYR A 113 -10.74 -15.26 19.90
C TYR A 113 -12.13 -15.87 19.67
N SER A 114 -13.14 -15.02 19.39
CA SER A 114 -14.41 -15.49 18.85
C SER A 114 -14.38 -15.60 17.33
N LYS A 115 -15.39 -16.25 16.73
CA LYS A 115 -15.54 -16.26 15.25
C LYS A 115 -15.87 -14.86 14.68
N GLU A 116 -16.27 -13.93 15.52
CA GLU A 116 -16.68 -12.58 15.16
C GLU A 116 -15.59 -11.52 15.36
N PHE A 117 -14.34 -11.95 15.59
CA PHE A 117 -13.22 -11.03 15.80
C PHE A 117 -13.12 -9.96 14.70
N LEU A 118 -12.59 -8.79 15.06
CA LEU A 118 -12.34 -7.68 14.14
C LEU A 118 -10.88 -7.66 13.68
N VAL A 119 -10.68 -7.22 12.42
CA VAL A 119 -9.35 -6.98 11.86
C VAL A 119 -8.98 -5.53 12.05
N ILE A 120 -7.81 -5.27 12.63
CA ILE A 120 -7.27 -3.94 12.88
C ILE A 120 -6.09 -3.62 11.98
N ASP A 121 -5.91 -2.32 11.71
CA ASP A 121 -4.79 -1.83 10.94
C ASP A 121 -3.52 -1.63 11.81
N PRO A 122 -2.33 -1.42 11.19
CA PRO A 122 -1.09 -1.25 11.94
C PRO A 122 -1.03 0.02 12.83
N GLU A 123 -1.84 1.05 12.55
CA GLU A 123 -1.89 2.25 13.39
C GLU A 123 -2.62 1.96 14.69
N GLU A 124 -3.74 1.22 14.61
CA GLU A 124 -4.47 0.77 15.79
C GLU A 124 -3.63 -0.16 16.66
N GLU A 125 -2.86 -1.06 16.05
CA GLU A 125 -1.94 -1.91 16.80
C GLU A 125 -0.90 -1.09 17.55
N LEU A 126 -0.36 -0.03 16.93
CA LEU A 126 0.58 0.89 17.58
C LEU A 126 -0.10 1.68 18.70
N GLU A 127 -1.35 2.13 18.53
CA GLU A 127 -2.11 2.78 19.58
C GLU A 127 -2.23 1.87 20.82
N LEU A 128 -2.63 0.61 20.62
CA LEU A 128 -2.66 -0.41 21.70
C LEU A 128 -1.30 -0.60 22.34
N ALA A 129 -0.24 -0.69 21.53
CA ALA A 129 1.13 -0.85 22.05
C ALA A 129 1.56 0.36 22.91
N TYR A 130 1.26 1.59 22.50
CA TYR A 130 1.54 2.78 23.30
C TYR A 130 0.75 2.80 24.61
N ASP A 131 -0.49 2.33 24.60
CA ASP A 131 -1.30 2.23 25.82
C ASP A 131 -0.71 1.24 26.81
N LEU A 132 -0.31 0.05 26.32
CA LEU A 132 0.37 -0.94 27.14
C LEU A 132 1.71 -0.46 27.70
N ILE A 133 2.50 0.25 26.90
CA ILE A 133 3.75 0.90 27.40
C ILE A 133 3.45 1.83 28.55
N ARG A 134 2.37 2.63 28.49
CA ARG A 134 1.97 3.55 29.57
C ARG A 134 1.46 2.81 30.80
N GLN A 135 0.59 1.82 30.62
CA GLN A 135 -0.05 1.07 31.70
C GLN A 135 0.99 0.25 32.49
N HIS A 136 1.87 -0.47 31.78
CA HIS A 136 2.88 -1.34 32.37
C HIS A 136 4.23 -0.64 32.64
N LYS A 137 4.34 0.67 32.30
CA LYS A 137 5.56 1.49 32.48
C LYS A 137 6.78 0.86 31.82
N LEU A 138 6.60 0.25 30.62
CA LEU A 138 7.66 -0.44 29.89
C LEU A 138 8.71 0.54 29.37
N LYS A 139 9.97 0.12 29.43
CA LYS A 139 11.10 0.89 28.92
C LYS A 139 11.41 0.48 27.48
N ILE A 140 10.86 1.18 26.51
CA ILE A 140 11.08 0.94 25.07
C ILE A 140 11.98 2.01 24.49
N LYS A 141 13.12 1.60 23.92
CA LYS A 141 14.04 2.46 23.17
C LYS A 141 13.61 2.58 21.71
N TYR A 142 14.02 3.67 21.05
CA TYR A 142 13.74 3.91 19.60
C TYR A 142 12.26 3.77 19.23
N LYS A 143 11.40 4.48 19.94
CA LYS A 143 9.94 4.49 19.72
C LYS A 143 9.53 4.91 18.30
N ASN A 144 10.35 5.72 17.60
CA ASN A 144 10.17 6.08 16.19
C ASN A 144 10.26 4.87 15.22
N ARG A 145 10.80 3.75 15.68
CA ARG A 145 10.90 2.49 14.94
C ARG A 145 10.09 1.36 15.58
N LEU A 146 9.11 1.71 16.44
CA LEU A 146 8.37 0.72 17.25
C LEU A 146 7.70 -0.32 16.37
N LYS A 147 7.02 0.06 15.30
CA LYS A 147 6.36 -0.86 14.36
C LYS A 147 7.31 -1.95 13.88
N LYS A 148 8.42 -1.58 13.25
CA LYS A 148 9.41 -2.54 12.74
C LYS A 148 10.02 -3.42 13.83
N ARG A 149 10.17 -2.87 15.03
CA ARG A 149 10.72 -3.62 16.18
C ARG A 149 9.73 -4.63 16.75
N LEU A 150 8.43 -4.28 16.79
CA LEU A 150 7.36 -5.21 17.17
C LEU A 150 7.24 -6.35 16.16
N GLU A 151 7.18 -6.06 14.87
CA GLU A 151 7.18 -7.07 13.81
C GLU A 151 8.35 -8.05 13.97
N SER A 152 9.57 -7.53 14.22
CA SER A 152 10.74 -8.36 14.46
C SER A 152 10.65 -9.17 15.75
N ALA A 153 10.08 -8.60 16.83
CA ALA A 153 9.94 -9.28 18.11
C ALA A 153 8.88 -10.40 18.08
N MET A 154 7.79 -10.19 17.34
CA MET A 154 6.73 -11.17 17.13
C MET A 154 7.19 -12.35 16.27
N ALA A 155 8.06 -12.11 15.30
CA ALA A 155 8.61 -13.16 14.43
C ALA A 155 9.62 -14.11 15.14
N VAL A 156 10.12 -13.73 16.33
CA VAL A 156 11.08 -14.55 17.10
C VAL A 156 10.35 -15.63 17.88
N ARG A 157 10.77 -16.90 17.70
CA ARG A 157 10.22 -18.03 18.46
C ARG A 157 10.46 -17.85 19.95
N GLU A 158 9.52 -18.29 20.80
CA GLU A 158 9.64 -18.14 22.26
C GLU A 158 10.92 -18.73 22.84
N ALA A 159 11.38 -19.86 22.31
CA ALA A 159 12.64 -20.50 22.72
C ALA A 159 13.89 -19.68 22.38
N GLU A 160 13.79 -18.70 21.48
CA GLU A 160 14.89 -17.86 21.01
C GLU A 160 14.84 -16.44 21.60
N LYS A 161 13.84 -16.13 22.42
CA LYS A 161 13.68 -14.82 23.10
C LYS A 161 14.79 -14.63 24.12
N LYS A 162 15.97 -14.24 23.63
CA LYS A 162 17.08 -13.73 24.45
C LYS A 162 16.84 -12.24 24.70
N VAL A 163 17.66 -11.69 25.61
CA VAL A 163 17.65 -10.25 25.91
C VAL A 163 17.61 -9.45 24.58
N SER A 164 16.68 -8.47 24.50
CA SER A 164 16.57 -7.58 23.34
C SER A 164 17.93 -6.99 22.99
N LYS A 165 18.25 -6.84 21.69
CA LYS A 165 19.47 -6.16 21.20
C LYS A 165 19.72 -4.82 21.88
N TYR A 166 18.66 -4.14 22.28
CA TYR A 166 18.70 -2.83 22.92
C TYR A 166 18.51 -2.88 24.45
N GLN A 167 18.45 -4.11 25.05
CA GLN A 167 18.23 -4.30 26.49
C GLN A 167 17.01 -3.51 26.98
N ASP A 168 15.86 -3.70 26.33
CA ASP A 168 14.58 -3.09 26.64
C ASP A 168 13.44 -4.12 26.59
N ASP A 169 12.23 -3.71 27.00
CA ASP A 169 11.08 -4.58 27.28
C ASP A 169 10.28 -4.92 26.01
N ILE A 170 10.87 -4.93 24.82
CA ILE A 170 10.15 -5.13 23.55
C ILE A 170 9.48 -6.51 23.45
N TYR A 171 10.08 -7.55 24.01
CA TYR A 171 9.47 -8.90 23.99
C TYR A 171 8.32 -9.03 24.98
N GLU A 172 8.42 -8.35 26.15
CA GLU A 172 7.32 -8.25 27.11
C GLU A 172 6.13 -7.51 26.48
N LEU A 173 6.41 -6.36 25.83
CA LEU A 173 5.39 -5.62 25.08
C LEU A 173 4.73 -6.48 24.01
N ALA A 174 5.48 -7.27 23.22
CA ALA A 174 4.92 -8.15 22.20
C ALA A 174 3.99 -9.22 22.81
N GLY A 175 4.37 -9.77 23.96
CA GLY A 175 3.52 -10.72 24.71
C GLY A 175 2.22 -10.09 25.21
N LEU A 176 2.32 -8.95 25.89
CA LEU A 176 1.16 -8.21 26.38
C LEU A 176 0.22 -7.76 25.24
N LEU A 177 0.79 -7.34 24.11
CA LEU A 177 0.02 -6.93 22.93
C LEU A 177 -0.77 -8.11 22.33
N LYS A 178 -0.19 -9.30 22.29
CA LYS A 178 -0.88 -10.51 21.85
C LYS A 178 -2.05 -10.86 22.78
N GLU A 179 -1.83 -10.80 24.08
CA GLU A 179 -2.89 -11.05 25.08
C GLU A 179 -4.02 -10.01 25.00
N GLU A 180 -3.65 -8.73 24.85
CA GLU A 180 -4.62 -7.64 24.79
C GLU A 180 -5.46 -7.70 23.50
N LYS A 181 -4.85 -8.04 22.35
CA LYS A 181 -5.58 -8.29 21.12
C LYS A 181 -6.59 -9.42 21.27
N ALA A 182 -6.23 -10.52 21.92
CA ALA A 182 -7.15 -11.62 22.17
C ALA A 182 -8.30 -11.20 23.11
N LYS A 183 -8.03 -10.45 24.19
CA LYS A 183 -9.07 -9.92 25.10
C LYS A 183 -10.07 -9.01 24.40
N GLN A 184 -9.58 -8.17 23.46
CA GLN A 184 -10.41 -7.24 22.69
C GLN A 184 -11.01 -7.87 21.43
N ASP A 185 -10.77 -9.16 21.21
CA ASP A 185 -11.25 -9.92 20.06
C ASP A 185 -10.82 -9.28 18.71
N LYS A 186 -9.53 -9.00 18.59
CA LYS A 186 -8.90 -8.28 17.46
C LYS A 186 -7.70 -9.01 16.90
N MET A 187 -7.58 -9.04 15.59
CA MET A 187 -6.39 -9.56 14.88
C MET A 187 -5.84 -8.51 13.92
N THR A 188 -4.53 -8.47 13.75
CA THR A 188 -3.89 -7.74 12.66
C THR A 188 -3.82 -8.61 11.40
N PHE A 189 -3.42 -8.03 10.28
CA PHE A 189 -3.13 -8.81 9.06
C PHE A 189 -2.09 -9.90 9.29
N PHE A 190 -1.06 -9.58 10.06
CA PHE A 190 -0.02 -10.55 10.40
C PHE A 190 -0.60 -11.71 11.21
N ASP A 191 -1.44 -11.41 12.20
CA ASP A 191 -2.09 -12.43 13.04
C ASP A 191 -2.99 -13.37 12.23
N LEU A 192 -3.67 -12.88 11.17
CA LEU A 192 -4.54 -13.73 10.36
C LEU A 192 -3.79 -14.93 9.76
N LEU A 193 -2.65 -14.67 9.10
CA LEU A 193 -1.86 -15.74 8.50
C LEU A 193 -1.10 -16.56 9.54
N GLU A 194 -0.56 -15.93 10.59
CA GLU A 194 0.14 -16.63 11.65
C GLU A 194 -0.79 -17.59 12.37
N ASN A 195 -1.97 -17.14 12.80
CA ASN A 195 -2.96 -17.96 13.51
C ASN A 195 -3.55 -19.04 12.59
N ALA A 196 -3.85 -18.72 11.33
CA ALA A 196 -4.30 -19.73 10.37
C ALA A 196 -3.23 -20.80 10.14
N ASN A 197 -1.96 -20.41 9.98
CA ASN A 197 -0.84 -21.36 9.84
C ASN A 197 -0.65 -22.23 11.08
N PHE A 198 -0.80 -21.65 12.26
CA PHE A 198 -0.72 -22.38 13.52
C PHE A 198 -1.85 -23.42 13.65
N LEU A 199 -3.09 -22.98 13.49
CA LEU A 199 -4.26 -23.86 13.62
C LEU A 199 -4.32 -24.91 12.52
N LEU A 200 -3.95 -24.58 11.29
CA LEU A 200 -3.82 -25.57 10.22
C LEU A 200 -2.78 -26.65 10.51
N LYS A 201 -1.74 -26.33 11.29
CA LYS A 201 -0.76 -27.34 11.72
C LYS A 201 -1.33 -28.33 12.72
N GLU A 202 -2.11 -27.82 13.68
CA GLU A 202 -2.60 -28.61 14.83
C GLU A 202 -3.97 -29.28 14.55
N ALA A 203 -4.82 -28.70 13.68
CA ALA A 203 -6.16 -29.18 13.39
C ALA A 203 -6.15 -30.54 12.65
N GLU A 204 -7.19 -31.34 12.88
CA GLU A 204 -7.42 -32.55 12.12
C GLU A 204 -7.52 -32.28 10.61
N GLN A 205 -7.04 -33.22 9.78
CA GLN A 205 -7.02 -33.07 8.32
C GLN A 205 -8.37 -32.75 7.68
N LYS A 206 -9.49 -33.05 8.35
CA LYS A 206 -10.83 -32.92 7.79
C LYS A 206 -11.42 -31.51 7.86
N SER A 207 -10.88 -30.60 8.69
CA SER A 207 -11.46 -29.27 8.91
C SER A 207 -11.33 -28.34 7.70
N VAL A 208 -10.15 -28.33 7.04
CA VAL A 208 -9.88 -27.59 5.79
C VAL A 208 -9.09 -28.51 4.87
N SER A 209 -9.65 -28.91 3.76
CA SER A 209 -9.01 -29.83 2.81
C SER A 209 -9.45 -29.51 1.38
N PRO A 210 -8.99 -28.38 0.80
CA PRO A 210 -9.27 -28.11 -0.60
C PRO A 210 -8.62 -29.19 -1.47
N LYS A 211 -9.24 -29.52 -2.60
CA LYS A 211 -8.66 -30.42 -3.60
C LYS A 211 -7.59 -29.73 -4.44
N TRP A 212 -7.74 -28.43 -4.64
CA TRP A 212 -6.81 -27.62 -5.41
C TRP A 212 -6.49 -26.29 -4.72
N VAL A 213 -5.22 -25.94 -4.74
CA VAL A 213 -4.71 -24.59 -4.41
C VAL A 213 -4.20 -23.98 -5.71
N ILE A 214 -4.81 -22.87 -6.10
CA ILE A 214 -4.49 -22.14 -7.33
C ILE A 214 -3.96 -20.77 -6.91
N ILE A 215 -2.77 -20.39 -7.40
CA ILE A 215 -2.11 -19.14 -6.97
C ILE A 215 -1.82 -18.29 -8.20
N ASP A 216 -2.32 -17.05 -8.19
CA ASP A 216 -1.94 -16.02 -9.16
C ASP A 216 -0.82 -15.14 -8.60
N GLU A 217 0.05 -14.63 -9.49
CA GLU A 217 1.20 -13.77 -9.15
C GLU A 217 2.05 -14.35 -8.02
N VAL A 218 2.33 -15.67 -8.07
CA VAL A 218 3.03 -16.40 -7.01
C VAL A 218 4.39 -15.82 -6.63
N GLN A 219 5.07 -15.10 -7.53
CA GLN A 219 6.35 -14.45 -7.27
C GLN A 219 6.30 -13.35 -6.22
N ASP A 220 5.12 -12.84 -5.89
CA ASP A 220 4.94 -11.78 -4.88
C ASP A 220 4.67 -12.33 -3.48
N SER A 221 4.56 -13.66 -3.35
CA SER A 221 4.25 -14.29 -2.06
C SER A 221 5.40 -14.16 -1.07
N ASP A 222 5.06 -13.84 0.18
CA ASP A 222 5.99 -13.82 1.30
C ASP A 222 6.12 -15.20 2.00
N THR A 223 6.99 -15.28 2.99
CA THR A 223 7.26 -16.53 3.72
C THR A 223 6.02 -17.08 4.43
N GLN A 224 5.16 -16.23 5.04
CA GLN A 224 3.95 -16.68 5.74
C GLN A 224 2.90 -17.20 4.77
N GLN A 225 2.76 -16.58 3.61
CA GLN A 225 1.88 -17.02 2.53
C GLN A 225 2.34 -18.37 1.94
N LEU A 226 3.66 -18.56 1.82
CA LEU A 226 4.21 -19.86 1.42
C LEU A 226 3.97 -20.95 2.47
N VAL A 227 4.08 -20.63 3.75
CA VAL A 227 3.73 -21.58 4.83
C VAL A 227 2.24 -21.92 4.77
N PHE A 228 1.37 -20.93 4.52
CA PHE A 228 -0.07 -21.16 4.34
C PHE A 228 -0.35 -22.13 3.18
N THR A 229 0.25 -21.87 2.03
CA THR A 229 0.19 -22.76 0.87
C THR A 229 0.65 -24.18 1.22
N ASP A 230 1.78 -24.29 1.91
CA ASP A 230 2.36 -25.57 2.34
C ASP A 230 1.43 -26.37 3.26
N ARG A 231 0.73 -25.67 4.19
CA ARG A 231 -0.26 -26.32 5.05
C ARG A 231 -1.42 -26.93 4.26
N LEU A 232 -1.89 -26.25 3.22
CA LEU A 232 -2.97 -26.75 2.37
C LEU A 232 -2.52 -27.92 1.49
N ILE A 233 -1.32 -27.85 0.90
CA ILE A 233 -0.77 -28.90 0.05
C ILE A 233 -0.47 -30.15 0.90
N SER A 234 0.10 -29.99 2.10
CA SER A 234 0.38 -31.11 3.00
C SER A 234 -0.88 -31.89 3.44
N ARG A 235 -2.06 -31.31 3.21
CA ARG A 235 -3.38 -31.93 3.43
C ARG A 235 -3.94 -32.67 2.20
N GLY A 236 -3.14 -32.77 1.14
CA GLY A 236 -3.49 -33.51 -0.07
C GLY A 236 -4.01 -32.67 -1.23
N ALA A 237 -3.97 -31.33 -1.14
CA ALA A 237 -4.33 -30.46 -2.24
C ALA A 237 -3.29 -30.50 -3.37
N SER A 238 -3.76 -30.50 -4.61
CA SER A 238 -2.92 -30.24 -5.78
C SER A 238 -2.61 -28.77 -5.92
N LEU A 239 -1.45 -28.44 -6.48
CA LEU A 239 -0.98 -27.05 -6.67
C LEU A 239 -0.98 -26.65 -8.15
N PHE A 240 -1.57 -25.49 -8.46
CA PHE A 240 -1.39 -24.80 -9.74
C PHE A 240 -0.99 -23.36 -9.47
N ALA A 241 0.28 -23.01 -9.68
CA ALA A 241 0.81 -21.68 -9.41
C ALA A 241 1.23 -20.98 -10.71
N VAL A 242 0.75 -19.75 -10.92
CA VAL A 242 1.09 -18.93 -12.09
C VAL A 242 1.82 -17.69 -11.63
N GLY A 243 2.85 -17.26 -12.37
CA GLY A 243 3.56 -16.05 -12.07
C GLY A 243 4.66 -15.74 -13.08
N ASP A 244 5.32 -14.60 -12.90
CA ASP A 244 6.42 -14.12 -13.73
C ASP A 244 7.65 -13.79 -12.88
N PRO A 245 8.74 -14.58 -12.93
CA PRO A 245 9.94 -14.31 -12.15
C PRO A 245 10.61 -12.98 -12.49
N ASN A 246 10.34 -12.40 -13.68
CA ASN A 246 10.86 -11.11 -14.09
C ASN A 246 10.07 -9.92 -13.52
N GLN A 247 8.95 -10.17 -12.83
CA GLN A 247 8.11 -9.16 -12.19
C GLN A 247 8.18 -9.18 -10.65
N VAL A 248 9.25 -9.71 -10.06
CA VAL A 248 9.53 -9.63 -8.61
C VAL A 248 10.01 -8.23 -8.28
N ILE A 249 9.12 -7.37 -7.79
CA ILE A 249 9.39 -5.95 -7.47
C ILE A 249 8.95 -5.57 -6.03
N TYR A 250 8.73 -6.56 -5.16
CA TYR A 250 8.31 -6.38 -3.77
C TYR A 250 9.23 -7.11 -2.78
N SER A 251 10.53 -7.24 -3.10
CA SER A 251 11.52 -7.90 -2.23
C SER A 251 11.58 -7.25 -0.84
N TRP A 252 11.40 -5.94 -0.76
CA TRP A 252 11.30 -5.18 0.49
C TRP A 252 10.09 -5.57 1.39
N ARG A 253 9.09 -6.29 0.85
CA ARG A 253 7.97 -6.89 1.59
C ARG A 253 8.24 -8.33 2.01
N GLY A 254 9.41 -8.89 1.68
CA GLY A 254 9.78 -10.26 2.01
C GLY A 254 9.41 -11.28 0.94
N SER A 255 9.05 -10.85 -0.29
CA SER A 255 8.86 -11.80 -1.40
C SER A 255 10.18 -12.51 -1.71
N ALA A 256 10.12 -13.83 -1.82
CA ALA A 256 11.31 -14.66 -2.03
C ALA A 256 11.64 -14.74 -3.52
N PHE A 257 12.77 -14.16 -3.94
CA PHE A 257 13.27 -14.26 -5.32
C PHE A 257 13.34 -15.71 -5.84
N GLN A 258 13.57 -16.66 -4.94
CA GLN A 258 13.71 -18.08 -5.27
C GLN A 258 12.40 -18.88 -5.18
N ILE A 259 11.24 -18.23 -5.18
CA ILE A 259 9.95 -18.91 -4.96
C ILE A 259 9.70 -20.01 -6.01
N PHE A 260 9.94 -19.71 -7.30
CA PHE A 260 9.78 -20.71 -8.36
C PHE A 260 10.69 -21.92 -8.16
N TYR A 261 11.95 -21.66 -7.77
CA TYR A 261 12.89 -22.73 -7.43
C TYR A 261 12.40 -23.56 -6.24
N THR A 262 11.91 -22.87 -5.20
CA THR A 262 11.39 -23.52 -3.99
C THR A 262 10.18 -24.42 -4.32
N LEU A 263 9.21 -23.91 -5.08
CA LEU A 263 8.01 -24.65 -5.46
C LEU A 263 8.37 -25.86 -6.32
N LYS A 264 9.24 -25.67 -7.31
CA LYS A 264 9.71 -26.72 -8.20
C LYS A 264 10.39 -27.86 -7.43
N HIS A 265 11.32 -27.53 -6.52
CA HIS A 265 12.09 -28.55 -5.81
C HIS A 265 11.34 -29.17 -4.62
N LYS A 266 10.58 -28.37 -3.88
CA LYS A 266 9.84 -28.84 -2.71
C LYS A 266 8.69 -29.76 -3.06
N TYR A 267 7.92 -29.40 -4.10
CA TYR A 267 6.73 -30.17 -4.52
C TYR A 267 6.96 -30.98 -5.78
N GLN A 268 8.19 -31.02 -6.30
CA GLN A 268 8.53 -31.65 -7.58
C GLN A 268 7.58 -31.18 -8.70
N ALA A 269 7.26 -29.88 -8.68
CA ALA A 269 6.28 -29.29 -9.57
C ALA A 269 6.76 -29.36 -11.03
N LYS A 270 5.86 -29.74 -11.92
CA LYS A 270 6.05 -29.62 -13.37
C LYS A 270 6.13 -28.14 -13.72
N GLU A 271 7.18 -27.75 -14.43
CA GLU A 271 7.35 -26.37 -14.90
C GLU A 271 6.87 -26.24 -16.33
N LEU A 272 5.95 -25.31 -16.56
CA LEU A 272 5.44 -24.95 -17.88
C LEU A 272 5.74 -23.46 -18.12
N THR A 273 5.77 -23.06 -19.40
CA THR A 273 6.10 -21.68 -19.76
C THR A 273 5.09 -21.11 -20.72
N LEU A 274 4.64 -19.85 -20.51
CA LEU A 274 3.83 -19.07 -21.45
C LEU A 274 4.71 -17.99 -22.10
N PRO A 275 5.34 -18.27 -23.26
CA PRO A 275 6.33 -17.37 -23.83
C PRO A 275 5.77 -16.24 -24.68
N ILE A 276 4.48 -16.32 -25.07
CA ILE A 276 3.87 -15.44 -26.07
C ILE A 276 3.23 -14.22 -25.40
N ASN A 277 3.66 -13.02 -25.80
CA ASN A 277 3.05 -11.77 -25.38
C ASN A 277 2.04 -11.29 -26.44
N TYR A 278 0.83 -10.96 -25.97
CA TYR A 278 -0.28 -10.44 -26.77
C TYR A 278 -0.55 -8.95 -26.53
N ARG A 279 0.12 -8.34 -25.56
CA ARG A 279 -0.16 -6.98 -25.08
C ARG A 279 0.54 -5.92 -25.88
N SER A 280 1.86 -5.96 -25.91
CA SER A 280 2.69 -4.86 -26.38
C SER A 280 3.14 -5.05 -27.82
N SER A 281 3.38 -3.94 -28.54
CA SER A 281 4.00 -3.96 -29.85
C SER A 281 5.39 -4.59 -29.80
N THR A 282 5.86 -5.14 -30.92
CA THR A 282 7.14 -5.83 -30.97
C THR A 282 8.32 -4.90 -30.67
N SER A 283 8.25 -3.60 -31.04
CA SER A 283 9.28 -2.60 -30.70
C SER A 283 9.44 -2.44 -29.19
N ILE A 284 8.32 -2.34 -28.45
CA ILE A 284 8.32 -2.23 -27.00
C ILE A 284 8.89 -3.51 -26.37
N LEU A 285 8.50 -4.68 -26.87
CA LEU A 285 9.00 -5.95 -26.34
C LEU A 285 10.48 -6.17 -26.61
N GLU A 286 11.00 -5.76 -27.76
CA GLU A 286 12.44 -5.82 -28.03
C GLU A 286 13.24 -4.93 -27.09
N ALA A 287 12.75 -3.74 -26.77
CA ALA A 287 13.34 -2.88 -25.75
C ALA A 287 13.28 -3.51 -24.36
N ALA A 288 12.13 -4.08 -23.98
CA ALA A 288 11.93 -4.73 -22.70
C ALA A 288 12.86 -5.95 -22.51
N ARG A 289 13.16 -6.70 -23.56
CA ARG A 289 14.11 -7.84 -23.52
C ARG A 289 15.50 -7.47 -22.99
N CYS A 290 15.94 -6.22 -23.18
CA CYS A 290 17.23 -5.75 -22.67
C CYS A 290 17.28 -5.77 -21.12
N PHE A 291 16.15 -5.86 -20.46
CA PHE A 291 15.98 -5.89 -19.00
C PHE A 291 15.62 -7.28 -18.45
N LEU A 292 15.55 -8.30 -19.30
CA LEU A 292 15.33 -9.67 -18.86
C LEU A 292 16.64 -10.34 -18.46
N GLN A 293 16.53 -11.34 -17.57
CA GLN A 293 17.66 -12.27 -17.35
C GLN A 293 17.90 -13.11 -18.61
N ASN A 294 19.16 -13.45 -18.86
CA ASN A 294 19.56 -14.25 -20.01
C ASN A 294 18.75 -15.56 -20.08
N GLY A 295 18.11 -15.80 -21.23
CA GLY A 295 17.41 -17.04 -21.52
C GLY A 295 15.90 -17.04 -21.28
N SER A 296 15.31 -15.95 -20.78
CA SER A 296 13.83 -15.88 -20.67
C SER A 296 13.18 -15.78 -22.06
N PRO A 297 12.38 -16.78 -22.48
CA PRO A 297 11.71 -16.73 -23.80
C PRO A 297 10.56 -15.71 -23.73
N LEU A 298 10.62 -14.67 -24.56
CA LEU A 298 9.54 -13.67 -24.69
C LEU A 298 9.31 -13.41 -26.19
N THR A 299 8.17 -13.82 -26.71
CA THR A 299 7.83 -13.68 -28.13
C THR A 299 6.61 -12.78 -28.27
N GLY A 300 6.70 -11.72 -29.06
CA GLY A 300 5.56 -10.86 -29.42
C GLY A 300 4.86 -11.38 -30.67
N VAL A 301 3.54 -11.17 -30.73
CA VAL A 301 2.71 -11.49 -31.92
C VAL A 301 2.13 -10.25 -32.56
N ARG A 302 2.27 -9.09 -31.94
CA ARG A 302 1.80 -7.81 -32.52
C ARG A 302 2.83 -7.22 -33.46
N GLU A 303 2.37 -6.39 -34.38
CA GLU A 303 3.22 -5.63 -35.31
C GLU A 303 4.25 -4.77 -34.54
N PRO A 304 5.36 -4.35 -35.20
CA PRO A 304 6.40 -3.55 -34.55
C PRO A 304 5.89 -2.31 -33.81
N GLY A 305 4.89 -1.61 -34.38
CA GLY A 305 4.42 -0.35 -33.81
C GLY A 305 5.41 0.81 -34.01
N SER A 306 5.20 1.91 -33.28
CA SER A 306 6.06 3.09 -33.28
C SER A 306 7.38 2.82 -32.57
N LYS A 307 8.42 3.61 -32.90
CA LYS A 307 9.63 3.67 -32.08
C LYS A 307 9.34 4.27 -30.72
N ILE A 308 10.21 3.97 -29.76
CA ILE A 308 10.16 4.53 -28.43
C ILE A 308 10.72 5.95 -28.48
N ILE A 309 9.93 6.93 -28.11
CA ILE A 309 10.35 8.32 -28.10
C ILE A 309 11.18 8.58 -26.84
N VAL A 310 12.38 9.15 -27.00
CA VAL A 310 13.24 9.58 -25.90
C VAL A 310 13.35 11.10 -25.94
N ARG A 311 12.92 11.74 -24.84
CA ARG A 311 12.91 13.18 -24.73
C ARG A 311 13.90 13.70 -23.71
N ARG A 312 14.67 14.69 -24.16
CA ARG A 312 15.50 15.50 -23.28
C ARG A 312 14.69 16.70 -22.80
N GLN A 313 14.51 16.83 -21.49
CA GLN A 313 13.83 17.95 -20.86
C GLN A 313 14.78 18.70 -19.92
N TYR A 314 14.54 19.99 -19.67
CA TYR A 314 15.36 20.71 -18.70
C TYR A 314 15.06 20.20 -17.27
N ASP A 315 13.78 20.14 -16.89
CA ASP A 315 13.32 19.65 -15.60
C ASP A 315 11.93 18.98 -15.70
N ALA A 316 11.42 18.52 -14.58
CA ALA A 316 10.10 17.87 -14.48
C ALA A 316 8.94 18.83 -14.84
N PHE A 317 9.12 20.14 -14.69
CA PHE A 317 8.09 21.11 -15.04
C PHE A 317 7.93 21.26 -16.56
N GLN A 318 9.03 21.37 -17.28
CA GLN A 318 8.98 21.38 -18.75
C GLN A 318 8.41 20.08 -19.31
N ASP A 319 8.78 18.95 -18.69
CA ASP A 319 8.22 17.65 -19.06
C ASP A 319 6.71 17.59 -18.86
N ALA A 320 6.20 18.07 -17.72
CA ALA A 320 4.76 18.13 -17.46
C ALA A 320 4.01 19.03 -18.48
N CYS A 321 4.58 20.16 -18.85
CA CYS A 321 3.99 21.05 -19.89
C CYS A 321 3.95 20.37 -21.26
N TYR A 322 5.04 19.70 -21.62
CA TYR A 322 5.10 18.92 -22.86
C TYR A 322 4.06 17.80 -22.86
N LEU A 323 3.99 17.00 -21.78
CA LEU A 323 3.05 15.90 -21.69
C LEU A 323 1.58 16.38 -21.76
N ALA A 324 1.26 17.51 -21.16
CA ALA A 324 -0.08 18.08 -21.28
C ALA A 324 -0.46 18.38 -22.73
N ALA A 325 0.44 19.01 -23.51
CA ALA A 325 0.22 19.29 -24.92
C ALA A 325 0.15 17.99 -25.75
N ARG A 326 1.04 17.03 -25.45
CA ARG A 326 1.09 15.72 -26.12
C ARG A 326 -0.18 14.92 -25.93
N MET A 327 -0.71 14.89 -24.72
CA MET A 327 -1.94 14.17 -24.38
C MET A 327 -3.17 14.78 -25.03
N LYS A 328 -3.25 16.12 -25.13
CA LYS A 328 -4.32 16.79 -25.91
C LYS A 328 -4.30 16.34 -27.36
N LYS A 329 -3.11 16.31 -27.98
CA LYS A 329 -2.95 15.86 -29.35
C LYS A 329 -3.36 14.39 -29.53
N LEU A 330 -2.92 13.51 -28.65
CA LEU A 330 -3.29 12.08 -28.71
C LEU A 330 -4.79 11.88 -28.49
N HIS A 331 -5.39 12.71 -27.65
CA HIS A 331 -6.85 12.70 -27.44
C HIS A 331 -7.60 13.15 -28.71
N GLU A 332 -7.12 14.21 -29.39
CA GLU A 332 -7.65 14.63 -30.69
C GLU A 332 -7.49 13.55 -31.76
N GLU A 333 -6.44 12.73 -31.69
CA GLU A 333 -6.20 11.56 -32.55
C GLU A 333 -7.11 10.37 -32.21
N GLY A 334 -7.94 10.47 -31.13
CA GLY A 334 -8.96 9.48 -30.74
C GLY A 334 -8.56 8.53 -29.61
N ILE A 335 -7.43 8.77 -28.91
CA ILE A 335 -7.03 7.98 -27.75
C ILE A 335 -7.67 8.60 -26.50
N SER A 336 -8.42 7.83 -25.72
CA SER A 336 -9.01 8.34 -24.50
C SER A 336 -7.97 8.65 -23.41
N TYR A 337 -8.23 9.63 -22.54
CA TYR A 337 -7.34 9.96 -21.44
C TYR A 337 -7.14 8.77 -20.48
N GLY A 338 -8.15 7.93 -20.29
CA GLY A 338 -8.07 6.72 -19.46
C GLY A 338 -7.12 5.65 -20.00
N GLU A 339 -6.78 5.71 -21.31
CA GLU A 339 -5.79 4.84 -21.96
C GLU A 339 -4.36 5.43 -21.91
N MET A 340 -4.16 6.56 -21.22
CA MET A 340 -2.88 7.24 -21.05
C MET A 340 -2.43 7.18 -19.59
N ALA A 341 -1.13 6.92 -19.35
CA ALA A 341 -0.58 6.90 -18.01
C ALA A 341 0.80 7.56 -17.94
N VAL A 342 1.04 8.33 -16.88
CA VAL A 342 2.35 8.88 -16.52
C VAL A 342 2.91 8.11 -15.35
N PHE A 343 4.09 7.54 -15.54
CA PHE A 343 4.80 6.79 -14.52
C PHE A 343 6.01 7.56 -14.01
N TYR A 344 6.13 7.62 -12.69
CA TYR A 344 7.26 8.20 -12.00
C TYR A 344 7.79 7.23 -10.93
N ARG A 345 9.01 7.47 -10.46
CA ARG A 345 9.65 6.57 -9.48
C ARG A 345 9.21 6.85 -8.05
N LEU A 346 9.09 8.12 -7.67
CA LEU A 346 8.76 8.55 -6.32
C LEU A 346 7.43 9.31 -6.32
N GLN A 347 6.63 9.10 -5.29
CA GLN A 347 5.31 9.76 -5.17
C GLN A 347 5.42 11.29 -5.10
N SER A 348 6.52 11.82 -4.54
CA SER A 348 6.78 13.28 -4.49
C SER A 348 6.78 13.95 -5.86
N GLN A 349 7.05 13.19 -6.93
CA GLN A 349 7.09 13.72 -8.30
C GLN A 349 5.69 14.01 -8.87
N SER A 350 4.61 13.43 -8.31
CA SER A 350 3.24 13.63 -8.84
C SER A 350 2.82 15.09 -8.85
N LYS A 351 3.22 15.83 -7.80
CA LYS A 351 2.72 17.19 -7.54
C LYS A 351 2.89 18.15 -8.70
N ILE A 352 4.02 18.08 -9.40
CA ILE A 352 4.28 18.98 -10.52
C ILE A 352 3.39 18.66 -11.73
N PHE A 353 3.13 17.38 -11.98
CA PHE A 353 2.20 16.93 -13.03
C PHE A 353 0.76 17.31 -12.68
N GLU A 354 0.35 17.14 -11.41
CA GLU A 354 -0.98 17.57 -10.93
C GLU A 354 -1.21 19.05 -11.17
N ASP A 355 -0.26 19.90 -10.76
CA ASP A 355 -0.39 21.36 -10.87
C ASP A 355 -0.43 21.81 -12.35
N VAL A 356 0.37 21.19 -13.24
CA VAL A 356 0.36 21.50 -14.68
C VAL A 356 -0.91 20.98 -15.36
N PHE A 357 -1.32 19.74 -15.08
CA PHE A 357 -2.50 19.15 -15.71
C PHE A 357 -3.77 19.87 -15.30
N LEU A 358 -3.87 20.30 -14.03
CA LEU A 358 -4.96 21.14 -13.57
C LEU A 358 -5.03 22.46 -14.35
N ARG A 359 -3.90 23.14 -14.53
CA ARG A 359 -3.81 24.38 -15.31
C ARG A 359 -4.23 24.19 -16.77
N GLU A 360 -3.77 23.12 -17.38
CA GLU A 360 -4.02 22.81 -18.79
C GLU A 360 -5.39 22.18 -19.04
N GLY A 361 -6.19 21.93 -17.99
CA GLY A 361 -7.51 21.32 -18.11
C GLY A 361 -7.47 19.86 -18.54
N ILE A 362 -6.37 19.14 -18.27
CA ILE A 362 -6.27 17.69 -18.50
C ILE A 362 -6.97 16.98 -17.33
N PRO A 363 -7.98 16.14 -17.58
CA PRO A 363 -8.57 15.32 -16.53
C PRO A 363 -7.56 14.24 -16.09
N PHE A 364 -7.27 14.16 -14.79
CA PHE A 364 -6.33 13.18 -14.27
C PHE A 364 -6.79 12.55 -12.95
N GLU A 365 -6.22 11.42 -12.64
CA GLU A 365 -6.37 10.73 -11.35
C GLU A 365 -5.00 10.33 -10.83
N VAL A 366 -4.71 10.69 -9.59
CA VAL A 366 -3.48 10.29 -8.92
C VAL A 366 -3.73 9.00 -8.15
N SER A 367 -2.92 7.98 -8.44
CA SER A 367 -2.96 6.73 -7.68
C SER A 367 -2.32 6.92 -6.30
N LEU A 368 -2.99 7.70 -5.45
CA LEU A 368 -2.64 7.80 -4.03
C LEU A 368 -3.40 6.72 -3.28
N LYS A 369 -2.69 5.99 -2.44
CA LYS A 369 -3.34 5.14 -1.43
C LYS A 369 -3.84 6.02 -0.27
N LYS A 370 -4.86 6.85 -0.51
CA LYS A 370 -5.61 7.41 0.62
C LYS A 370 -6.43 6.27 1.21
N THR A 371 -6.19 5.96 2.45
CA THR A 371 -6.99 4.99 3.21
C THR A 371 -8.18 5.70 3.83
N VAL A 372 -9.20 4.96 4.23
CA VAL A 372 -10.31 5.50 5.03
C VAL A 372 -9.78 6.20 6.29
N GLY A 373 -8.65 5.71 6.83
CA GLY A 373 -7.95 6.30 7.97
C GLY A 373 -7.35 7.69 7.73
N ASP A 374 -7.08 8.07 6.47
CA ASP A 374 -6.53 9.39 6.11
C ASP A 374 -7.61 10.49 6.08
N VAL A 375 -8.89 10.13 6.17
CA VAL A 375 -10.02 11.06 6.21
C VAL A 375 -10.59 11.05 7.64
N PRO A 376 -10.43 12.13 8.43
CA PRO A 376 -10.75 12.13 9.87
C PRO A 376 -12.18 11.66 10.19
N VAL A 377 -13.18 12.14 9.46
CA VAL A 377 -14.58 11.75 9.67
C VAL A 377 -14.81 10.26 9.38
N LEU A 378 -14.20 9.74 8.32
CA LEU A 378 -14.34 8.32 7.97
C LEU A 378 -13.61 7.43 8.98
N LYS A 379 -12.41 7.83 9.44
CA LYS A 379 -11.70 7.15 10.54
C LYS A 379 -12.57 7.08 11.79
N TRP A 380 -13.17 8.21 12.17
CA TRP A 380 -14.07 8.27 13.33
C TRP A 380 -15.29 7.35 13.14
N CYS A 381 -15.88 7.37 11.96
CA CYS A 381 -17.08 6.56 11.65
C CYS A 381 -16.76 5.05 11.63
N ILE A 382 -15.64 4.64 11.08
CA ILE A 382 -15.21 3.23 11.12
C ILE A 382 -14.97 2.78 12.57
N ARG A 383 -14.36 3.62 13.41
CA ARG A 383 -14.16 3.31 14.84
C ARG A 383 -15.52 3.21 15.59
N LEU A 384 -16.48 4.05 15.22
CA LEU A 384 -17.86 3.96 15.74
C LEU A 384 -18.49 2.62 15.36
N LEU A 385 -18.43 2.22 14.10
CA LEU A 385 -18.95 0.93 13.65
C LEU A 385 -18.23 -0.25 14.32
N ARG A 386 -16.92 -0.19 14.49
CA ARG A 386 -16.11 -1.24 15.13
C ARG A 386 -16.56 -1.50 16.56
N PHE A 387 -16.61 -0.45 17.38
CA PHE A 387 -17.10 -0.60 18.75
C PHE A 387 -18.54 -1.08 18.77
N SER A 388 -19.40 -0.58 17.89
CA SER A 388 -20.80 -0.98 17.83
C SER A 388 -20.99 -2.47 17.46
N LEU A 389 -20.08 -3.02 16.66
CA LEU A 389 -20.10 -4.42 16.23
C LEU A 389 -19.31 -5.36 17.16
N ASN A 390 -18.38 -4.80 17.93
CA ASN A 390 -17.60 -5.51 18.94
C ASN A 390 -17.35 -4.58 20.14
N THR A 391 -18.19 -4.67 21.16
CA THR A 391 -18.11 -3.83 22.37
C THR A 391 -16.87 -4.13 23.24
N LYS A 392 -16.11 -5.20 22.95
CA LYS A 392 -14.81 -5.46 23.56
C LYS A 392 -13.72 -4.55 23.01
N ASP A 393 -13.93 -3.90 21.85
CA ASP A 393 -13.02 -2.90 21.27
C ASP A 393 -13.07 -1.58 22.04
N THR A 394 -12.60 -1.60 23.29
CA THR A 394 -12.63 -0.46 24.18
C THR A 394 -11.84 0.74 23.62
N ALA A 395 -10.77 0.50 22.86
CA ALA A 395 -9.97 1.55 22.26
C ALA A 395 -10.79 2.37 21.24
N SER A 396 -11.55 1.71 20.37
CA SER A 396 -12.44 2.39 19.42
C SER A 396 -13.55 3.16 20.13
N GLY A 397 -14.17 2.58 21.16
CA GLY A 397 -15.18 3.27 21.97
C GLY A 397 -14.65 4.54 22.64
N ILE A 398 -13.47 4.47 23.25
CA ILE A 398 -12.82 5.62 23.88
C ILE A 398 -12.48 6.68 22.83
N TYR A 399 -11.92 6.27 21.68
CA TYR A 399 -11.59 7.18 20.56
C TYR A 399 -12.82 7.96 20.10
N VAL A 400 -13.94 7.29 19.85
CA VAL A 400 -15.19 7.90 19.38
C VAL A 400 -15.74 8.92 20.38
N LEU A 401 -15.82 8.55 21.65
CA LEU A 401 -16.40 9.42 22.69
C LEU A 401 -15.47 10.59 23.05
N SER A 402 -14.15 10.42 22.94
CA SER A 402 -13.17 11.45 23.32
C SER A 402 -12.74 12.34 22.16
N SER A 403 -13.26 12.14 20.96
CA SER A 403 -12.95 12.99 19.81
C SER A 403 -13.36 14.44 20.11
N ARG A 404 -12.48 15.39 19.76
CA ARG A 404 -12.78 16.83 19.91
C ARG A 404 -13.51 17.41 18.71
N GLU A 405 -13.40 16.76 17.58
CA GLU A 405 -13.93 17.22 16.30
C GLU A 405 -15.32 16.62 16.05
N TYR A 406 -15.53 15.38 16.47
CA TYR A 406 -16.79 14.64 16.30
C TYR A 406 -17.26 14.05 17.62
N GLY A 407 -18.55 13.70 17.72
CA GLY A 407 -19.12 13.06 18.90
C GLY A 407 -19.52 14.03 20.02
N GLU A 408 -19.47 13.57 21.27
CA GLU A 408 -19.97 14.31 22.45
C GLU A 408 -18.89 15.20 23.09
N GLY A 409 -17.64 15.17 22.65
CA GLY A 409 -16.53 15.95 23.21
C GLY A 409 -16.21 15.59 24.67
N ILE A 410 -16.40 14.33 25.06
CA ILE A 410 -16.16 13.82 26.42
C ILE A 410 -14.65 13.75 26.67
N SER A 411 -14.19 14.12 27.87
CA SER A 411 -12.76 13.97 28.17
C SER A 411 -12.32 12.50 28.14
N GLY A 412 -11.07 12.23 27.70
CA GLY A 412 -10.57 10.86 27.55
C GLY A 412 -10.72 10.00 28.80
N LYS A 413 -10.49 10.55 30.01
CA LYS A 413 -10.72 9.82 31.28
C LYS A 413 -12.16 9.43 31.47
N LYS A 414 -13.11 10.35 31.20
CA LYS A 414 -14.54 10.07 31.34
C LYS A 414 -15.02 9.09 30.27
N ALA A 415 -14.50 9.19 29.05
CA ALA A 415 -14.78 8.23 27.98
C ALA A 415 -14.30 6.81 28.36
N GLU A 416 -13.10 6.71 28.93
CA GLU A 416 -12.56 5.44 29.44
C GLU A 416 -13.42 4.86 30.57
N GLU A 417 -13.88 5.68 31.52
CA GLU A 417 -14.79 5.26 32.59
C GLU A 417 -16.12 4.74 32.04
N ILE A 418 -16.71 5.44 31.05
CA ILE A 418 -18.00 5.03 30.44
C ILE A 418 -17.84 3.70 29.72
N VAL A 419 -16.84 3.58 28.86
CA VAL A 419 -16.61 2.39 28.04
C VAL A 419 -16.28 1.17 28.91
N ARG A 420 -15.41 1.32 29.92
CA ARG A 420 -15.04 0.20 30.82
C ARG A 420 -16.15 -0.20 31.78
N ALA A 421 -16.97 0.76 32.22
CA ALA A 421 -18.12 0.45 33.10
C ALA A 421 -19.24 -0.26 32.35
N GLY A 422 -19.36 -0.05 31.02
CA GLY A 422 -20.40 -0.67 30.19
C GLY A 422 -21.84 -0.31 30.63
N GLN A 423 -22.01 0.77 31.41
CA GLN A 423 -23.33 1.13 31.98
C GLN A 423 -24.07 2.11 31.07
N PRO A 424 -25.28 1.80 30.61
CA PRO A 424 -26.08 2.69 29.79
C PRO A 424 -26.50 3.97 30.55
N GLY A 425 -26.90 5.00 29.79
CA GLY A 425 -27.48 6.25 30.30
C GLY A 425 -26.45 7.34 30.65
N LYS A 426 -25.14 7.15 30.42
CA LYS A 426 -24.12 8.17 30.66
C LYS A 426 -23.71 8.94 29.40
N SER A 427 -23.94 8.39 28.23
CA SER A 427 -23.72 8.95 26.92
C SER A 427 -24.72 8.36 25.94
N LEU A 428 -25.44 9.21 25.21
CA LEU A 428 -26.42 8.75 24.23
C LEU A 428 -25.76 8.04 23.07
N LEU A 429 -24.63 8.55 22.62
CA LEU A 429 -23.86 7.93 21.53
C LEU A 429 -23.35 6.54 21.95
N PHE A 430 -22.88 6.39 23.20
CA PHE A 430 -22.45 5.11 23.74
C PHE A 430 -23.60 4.09 23.75
N ASP A 431 -24.78 4.51 24.20
CA ASP A 431 -25.94 3.63 24.25
C ASP A 431 -26.38 3.17 22.85
N ARG A 432 -26.33 4.07 21.87
CA ARG A 432 -26.59 3.75 20.46
C ARG A 432 -25.56 2.77 19.90
N MET A 433 -24.28 2.99 20.21
CA MET A 433 -23.24 2.06 19.78
C MET A 433 -23.44 0.66 20.35
N CYS A 434 -23.74 0.53 21.64
CA CYS A 434 -24.01 -0.76 22.27
C CYS A 434 -25.25 -1.46 21.73
N GLY A 435 -26.24 -0.70 21.29
CA GLY A 435 -27.52 -1.24 20.78
C GLY A 435 -27.51 -1.61 19.28
N LEU A 436 -26.46 -1.31 18.52
CA LEU A 436 -26.48 -1.48 17.06
C LEU A 436 -26.79 -2.93 16.64
N VAL A 437 -26.14 -3.91 17.23
CA VAL A 437 -26.29 -5.34 16.84
C VAL A 437 -27.75 -5.81 17.00
N GLU A 438 -28.43 -5.37 18.04
CA GLU A 438 -29.82 -5.71 18.29
C GLU A 438 -30.76 -5.01 17.29
N ASN A 439 -30.46 -3.75 16.95
CA ASN A 439 -31.31 -2.91 16.11
C ASN A 439 -31.00 -3.01 14.62
N CYS A 440 -29.84 -3.56 14.21
CA CYS A 440 -29.40 -3.56 12.82
C CYS A 440 -30.36 -4.28 11.85
N ARG A 441 -31.22 -5.18 12.35
CA ARG A 441 -32.24 -5.85 11.53
C ARG A 441 -33.32 -4.90 11.03
N GLU A 442 -33.60 -3.83 11.77
CA GLU A 442 -34.59 -2.82 11.42
C GLU A 442 -34.04 -1.72 10.54
N LEU A 443 -32.68 -1.53 10.54
CA LEU A 443 -31.98 -0.51 9.78
C LEU A 443 -31.65 -0.99 8.37
N GLY A 444 -32.44 -0.60 7.37
CA GLY A 444 -32.41 -1.15 5.99
C GLY A 444 -31.51 -0.39 5.00
N ASN A 445 -31.11 0.85 5.32
CA ASN A 445 -30.37 1.72 4.43
C ASN A 445 -29.47 2.71 5.20
N GLU A 446 -28.66 3.47 4.44
CA GLU A 446 -27.71 4.44 4.96
C GLU A 446 -28.33 5.57 5.77
N GLU A 447 -29.50 6.08 5.37
CA GLU A 447 -30.18 7.19 6.06
C GLU A 447 -30.76 6.74 7.41
N GLU A 448 -31.29 5.52 7.49
CA GLU A 448 -31.76 4.94 8.75
C GLU A 448 -30.62 4.76 9.74
N LEU A 449 -29.43 4.29 9.25
CA LEU A 449 -28.25 4.14 10.10
C LEU A 449 -27.69 5.49 10.54
N PHE A 450 -27.66 6.49 9.63
CA PHE A 450 -27.23 7.84 9.90
C PHE A 450 -28.11 8.48 10.97
N THR A 451 -29.44 8.32 10.86
CA THR A 451 -30.43 8.79 11.82
C THR A 451 -30.35 8.05 13.15
N TYR A 452 -30.14 6.72 13.11
CA TYR A 452 -30.00 5.91 14.33
C TYR A 452 -28.89 6.41 15.23
N PHE A 453 -27.74 6.78 14.67
CA PHE A 453 -26.63 7.36 15.42
C PHE A 453 -26.78 8.86 15.71
N GLU A 454 -27.81 9.55 15.20
CA GLU A 454 -27.99 11.00 15.31
C GLU A 454 -26.77 11.79 14.80
N LEU A 455 -26.19 11.37 13.65
CA LEU A 455 -24.93 11.91 13.16
C LEU A 455 -24.98 13.41 12.80
N ASP A 456 -26.14 13.95 12.44
CA ASP A 456 -26.32 15.39 12.27
C ASP A 456 -25.91 16.19 13.51
N ARG A 457 -26.03 15.60 14.71
CA ARG A 457 -25.63 16.22 15.96
C ARG A 457 -24.14 16.09 16.24
N TYR A 458 -23.52 14.99 15.81
CA TYR A 458 -22.15 14.62 16.20
C TYR A 458 -21.09 14.97 15.18
N LEU A 459 -21.45 15.32 13.92
CA LEU A 459 -20.54 15.72 12.87
C LEU A 459 -20.21 17.21 12.87
N ASN A 460 -20.37 17.90 14.00
CA ASN A 460 -20.08 19.33 14.16
C ASN A 460 -20.82 20.22 13.14
N PRO A 461 -22.12 20.46 13.29
CA PRO A 461 -22.95 21.19 12.32
C PRO A 461 -22.55 22.67 12.11
N VAL A 462 -21.62 23.19 12.90
CA VAL A 462 -21.08 24.55 12.77
C VAL A 462 -19.80 24.57 11.90
N SER A 463 -19.23 23.41 11.59
CA SER A 463 -18.03 23.31 10.76
C SER A 463 -18.32 23.66 9.30
N ALA A 464 -17.39 24.31 8.63
CA ALA A 464 -17.45 24.54 7.18
C ALA A 464 -17.44 23.21 6.38
N SER A 465 -16.86 22.14 6.94
CA SER A 465 -16.80 20.80 6.32
C SER A 465 -18.04 19.93 6.60
N PHE A 466 -19.06 20.42 7.35
CA PHE A 466 -20.20 19.60 7.80
C PHE A 466 -20.92 18.87 6.66
N HIS A 467 -21.16 19.55 5.54
CA HIS A 467 -21.85 18.94 4.40
C HIS A 467 -20.96 17.89 3.72
N GLU A 468 -19.68 18.17 3.54
CA GLU A 468 -18.72 17.22 2.96
C GLU A 468 -18.54 15.98 3.85
N ASP A 469 -18.43 16.19 5.16
CA ASP A 469 -18.31 15.11 6.16
C ASP A 469 -19.58 14.25 6.19
N SER A 470 -20.76 14.87 6.19
CA SER A 470 -22.05 14.17 6.18
C SER A 470 -22.23 13.36 4.90
N ASP A 471 -21.89 13.92 3.74
CA ASP A 471 -21.97 13.23 2.45
C ASP A 471 -20.95 12.08 2.38
N ALA A 472 -19.74 12.25 2.94
CA ALA A 472 -18.73 11.20 3.00
C ALA A 472 -19.22 10.01 3.86
N VAL A 473 -19.86 10.27 5.00
CA VAL A 473 -20.41 9.23 5.88
C VAL A 473 -21.57 8.51 5.23
N ARG A 474 -22.51 9.24 4.59
CA ARG A 474 -23.63 8.63 3.86
C ARG A 474 -23.12 7.72 2.74
N ARG A 475 -22.13 8.18 1.97
CA ARG A 475 -21.49 7.33 0.95
C ARG A 475 -20.86 6.08 1.54
N LEU A 476 -20.12 6.19 2.65
CA LEU A 476 -19.55 5.02 3.33
C LEU A 476 -20.63 4.01 3.73
N PHE A 477 -21.72 4.47 4.32
CA PHE A 477 -22.85 3.58 4.70
C PHE A 477 -23.55 2.99 3.48
N GLY A 478 -23.73 3.78 2.41
CA GLY A 478 -24.32 3.30 1.15
C GLY A 478 -23.50 2.16 0.54
N ILE A 479 -22.17 2.31 0.49
CA ILE A 479 -21.25 1.27 0.01
C ILE A 479 -21.33 0.03 0.94
N MET A 480 -21.35 0.22 2.25
CA MET A 480 -21.51 -0.87 3.21
C MET A 480 -22.82 -1.65 2.99
N TYR A 481 -23.94 -0.97 2.81
CA TYR A 481 -25.21 -1.64 2.55
C TYR A 481 -25.27 -2.33 1.17
N ALA A 482 -24.61 -1.76 0.15
CA ALA A 482 -24.46 -2.42 -1.15
C ALA A 482 -23.65 -3.73 -0.99
N TYR A 483 -22.52 -3.67 -0.28
CA TYR A 483 -21.71 -4.86 0.02
C TYR A 483 -22.51 -5.94 0.78
N VAL A 484 -23.24 -5.57 1.82
CA VAL A 484 -24.08 -6.51 2.60
C VAL A 484 -25.12 -7.20 1.70
N ARG A 485 -25.73 -6.45 0.78
CA ARG A 485 -26.72 -6.99 -0.17
C ARG A 485 -26.11 -7.96 -1.17
N GLU A 486 -24.95 -7.61 -1.71
CA GLU A 486 -24.23 -8.47 -2.66
C GLU A 486 -23.80 -9.80 -2.05
N GLN A 487 -23.35 -9.78 -0.80
CA GLN A 487 -22.92 -10.98 -0.08
C GLN A 487 -24.11 -11.83 0.45
N GLN A 488 -25.35 -11.37 0.34
CA GLN A 488 -26.56 -12.02 0.88
C GLN A 488 -26.39 -12.42 2.39
N ALA A 489 -25.53 -11.70 3.11
CA ALA A 489 -25.19 -11.99 4.48
C ALA A 489 -26.24 -11.46 5.47
N GLU A 490 -26.29 -12.03 6.68
CA GLU A 490 -26.99 -11.40 7.79
C GLU A 490 -26.38 -10.01 8.06
N ARG A 491 -27.20 -8.98 8.32
CA ARG A 491 -26.76 -7.59 8.37
C ARG A 491 -25.57 -7.36 9.31
N ALA A 492 -25.65 -7.82 10.56
CA ALA A 492 -24.55 -7.64 11.50
C ALA A 492 -23.25 -8.32 11.02
N SER A 493 -23.36 -9.52 10.48
CA SER A 493 -22.22 -10.25 9.92
C SER A 493 -21.66 -9.55 8.69
N GLY A 494 -22.50 -9.12 7.76
CA GLY A 494 -22.07 -8.39 6.57
C GLY A 494 -21.44 -7.04 6.90
N MET A 495 -21.95 -6.30 7.89
CA MET A 495 -21.33 -5.07 8.37
C MET A 495 -19.94 -5.34 8.99
N ARG A 496 -19.75 -6.43 9.76
CA ARG A 496 -18.45 -6.84 10.27
C ARG A 496 -17.49 -7.19 9.15
N GLU A 497 -17.94 -7.93 8.14
CA GLU A 497 -17.12 -8.25 6.97
C GLU A 497 -16.70 -6.99 6.23
N PHE A 498 -17.60 -6.04 6.02
CA PHE A 498 -17.28 -4.75 5.42
C PHE A 498 -16.24 -3.98 6.22
N VAL A 499 -16.42 -3.84 7.53
CA VAL A 499 -15.47 -3.14 8.41
C VAL A 499 -14.11 -3.83 8.40
N ASN A 500 -14.06 -5.16 8.39
CA ASN A 500 -12.82 -5.92 8.25
C ASN A 500 -12.20 -5.76 6.87
N SER A 501 -12.99 -5.75 5.79
CA SER A 501 -12.50 -5.51 4.45
C SER A 501 -11.96 -4.08 4.28
N SER A 502 -12.60 -3.09 4.89
CA SER A 502 -12.12 -1.69 4.88
C SER A 502 -10.76 -1.53 5.57
N SER A 503 -10.49 -2.34 6.61
CA SER A 503 -9.19 -2.42 7.26
C SER A 503 -8.16 -3.17 6.41
N LEU A 504 -8.60 -4.24 5.75
CA LEU A 504 -7.78 -5.05 4.86
C LEU A 504 -7.31 -4.24 3.63
N TYR A 505 -8.15 -3.35 3.10
CA TYR A 505 -8.00 -2.84 1.74
C TYR A 505 -7.99 -1.31 1.63
N GLY A 506 -8.14 -0.61 2.74
CA GLY A 506 -8.10 0.85 2.76
C GLY A 506 -9.14 1.49 1.82
N SER A 507 -8.70 2.46 1.01
CA SER A 507 -9.57 3.28 0.16
C SER A 507 -10.15 2.61 -1.08
N ASP A 508 -9.76 1.38 -1.41
CA ASP A 508 -10.23 0.75 -2.64
C ASP A 508 -11.75 0.54 -2.62
N VAL A 509 -12.32 0.33 -1.42
CA VAL A 509 -13.78 0.25 -1.21
C VAL A 509 -14.48 1.59 -1.50
N LEU A 510 -13.82 2.73 -1.28
CA LEU A 510 -14.40 4.06 -1.51
C LEU A 510 -14.22 4.56 -2.96
N ARG A 511 -13.38 3.90 -3.75
CA ARG A 511 -13.04 4.33 -5.12
C ARG A 511 -13.91 3.72 -6.22
N GLU A 512 -14.59 2.61 -5.97
CA GLU A 512 -15.24 1.86 -7.06
C GLU A 512 -16.33 2.64 -7.79
N ASP A 513 -17.01 3.60 -7.16
CA ASP A 513 -18.11 4.33 -7.81
C ASP A 513 -17.68 5.58 -8.60
N ILE A 514 -16.53 6.17 -8.31
CA ILE A 514 -16.10 7.43 -8.96
C ILE A 514 -15.18 7.17 -10.15
N SER A 515 -14.41 6.07 -10.16
CA SER A 515 -13.35 5.85 -11.15
C SER A 515 -13.76 5.09 -12.41
N ARG A 516 -14.92 4.44 -12.44
CA ARG A 516 -15.36 3.63 -13.58
C ARG A 516 -15.96 4.41 -14.75
N GLN A 517 -16.26 5.70 -14.59
CA GLN A 517 -16.98 6.48 -15.61
C GLN A 517 -16.24 7.71 -16.16
N GLU A 518 -15.10 8.10 -15.61
CA GLU A 518 -14.44 9.31 -16.09
C GLU A 518 -13.16 8.98 -16.85
N ASP A 519 -13.09 9.52 -18.08
CA ASP A 519 -11.92 9.45 -18.97
C ASP A 519 -10.79 10.33 -18.43
N ARG A 520 -9.88 9.77 -17.62
CA ARG A 520 -8.82 10.47 -16.89
C ARG A 520 -7.46 9.84 -17.07
N VAL A 521 -6.44 10.67 -17.30
CA VAL A 521 -5.02 10.24 -17.31
C VAL A 521 -4.63 9.68 -15.93
N LYS A 522 -3.92 8.55 -15.91
CA LYS A 522 -3.47 7.92 -14.67
C LYS A 522 -2.06 8.41 -14.30
N LEU A 523 -1.93 9.08 -13.16
CA LEU A 523 -0.66 9.49 -12.54
C LEU A 523 -0.27 8.50 -11.45
N MET A 524 0.83 7.76 -11.60
CA MET A 524 1.20 6.72 -10.63
C MET A 524 2.69 6.41 -10.60
N THR A 525 3.14 5.80 -9.51
CA THR A 525 4.48 5.23 -9.46
C THR A 525 4.58 3.99 -10.35
N ILE A 526 5.78 3.67 -10.84
CA ILE A 526 6.01 2.43 -11.62
C ILE A 526 5.54 1.20 -10.82
N HIS A 527 5.72 1.16 -9.50
CA HIS A 527 5.23 0.05 -8.66
C HIS A 527 3.70 -0.09 -8.70
N ALA A 528 2.98 1.03 -8.68
CA ALA A 528 1.51 1.02 -8.70
C ALA A 528 0.95 0.60 -10.07
N SER A 529 1.75 0.63 -11.13
CA SER A 529 1.34 0.22 -12.48
C SER A 529 1.28 -1.30 -12.68
N LYS A 530 1.78 -2.08 -11.71
CA LYS A 530 1.76 -3.55 -11.81
C LYS A 530 0.33 -4.06 -11.92
N GLY A 531 0.10 -4.98 -12.87
CA GLY A 531 -1.23 -5.52 -13.19
C GLY A 531 -2.08 -4.66 -14.13
N LEU A 532 -1.68 -3.39 -14.38
CA LEU A 532 -2.39 -2.49 -15.30
C LEU A 532 -1.78 -2.53 -16.71
N GLU A 533 -2.47 -1.91 -17.68
CA GLU A 533 -2.01 -1.78 -19.07
C GLU A 533 -2.70 -0.57 -19.73
N PHE A 534 -1.95 0.14 -20.58
CA PHE A 534 -2.40 1.39 -21.22
C PHE A 534 -1.95 1.43 -22.68
N SER A 535 -2.73 2.08 -23.54
CA SER A 535 -2.32 2.31 -24.93
C SER A 535 -1.09 3.20 -25.03
N CYS A 536 -1.03 4.25 -24.19
CA CYS A 536 0.10 5.18 -24.12
C CYS A 536 0.69 5.24 -22.71
N VAL A 537 2.00 5.04 -22.59
CA VAL A 537 2.75 5.15 -21.34
C VAL A 537 3.87 6.16 -21.48
N PHE A 538 3.95 7.07 -20.51
CA PHE A 538 5.00 8.08 -20.37
C PHE A 538 5.78 7.78 -19.08
N ILE A 539 7.08 7.43 -19.19
CA ILE A 539 7.94 7.20 -18.03
C ILE A 539 8.86 8.41 -17.89
N THR A 540 8.69 9.15 -16.79
CA THR A 540 9.31 10.45 -16.56
C THR A 540 10.52 10.36 -15.64
N GLY A 541 11.54 11.21 -15.87
CA GLY A 541 12.71 11.28 -15.01
C GLY A 541 13.59 10.03 -15.09
N VAL A 542 13.84 9.51 -16.30
CA VAL A 542 14.73 8.35 -16.51
C VAL A 542 16.19 8.81 -16.43
N ASN A 543 16.56 9.29 -15.23
CA ASN A 543 17.90 9.73 -14.85
C ASN A 543 18.57 8.72 -13.93
N HIS A 544 19.90 8.59 -13.97
CA HIS A 544 20.61 7.77 -13.00
C HIS A 544 20.49 8.37 -11.59
N GLY A 545 20.17 7.54 -10.59
CA GLY A 545 19.86 7.96 -9.22
C GLY A 545 18.38 8.21 -8.97
N LEU A 546 17.53 8.17 -10.02
CA LEU A 546 16.08 8.22 -9.94
C LEU A 546 15.45 6.99 -10.61
N ILE A 547 15.76 6.74 -11.88
CA ILE A 547 15.43 5.50 -12.59
C ILE A 547 16.73 5.03 -13.31
N PRO A 548 17.46 4.07 -12.73
CA PRO A 548 17.26 3.41 -11.44
C PRO A 548 17.62 4.30 -10.24
N LEU A 549 16.99 4.03 -9.09
CA LEU A 549 17.47 4.55 -7.80
C LEU A 549 18.88 4.01 -7.50
N ARG A 550 19.63 4.77 -6.72
CA ARG A 550 20.91 4.27 -6.18
C ARG A 550 20.61 3.25 -5.09
N THR A 551 21.11 2.04 -5.29
CA THR A 551 20.98 0.93 -4.34
C THR A 551 22.35 0.59 -3.77
N GLY A 552 22.39 0.02 -2.56
CA GLY A 552 23.63 -0.34 -1.88
C GLY A 552 24.11 -1.76 -2.21
N ASP A 553 23.32 -2.56 -2.95
CA ASP A 553 23.60 -3.95 -3.24
C ASP A 553 23.13 -4.35 -4.64
N MET A 554 23.59 -5.51 -5.08
CA MET A 554 23.24 -6.07 -6.39
C MET A 554 21.78 -6.51 -6.48
N GLU A 555 21.16 -6.90 -5.37
CA GLU A 555 19.77 -7.34 -5.35
C GLU A 555 18.83 -6.16 -5.61
N GLY A 556 19.10 -5.01 -4.99
CA GLY A 556 18.37 -3.78 -5.25
C GLY A 556 18.54 -3.29 -6.70
N GLU A 557 19.74 -3.42 -7.29
CA GLU A 557 19.95 -3.08 -8.72
C GLU A 557 19.13 -3.97 -9.65
N GLU A 558 19.04 -5.25 -9.36
CA GLU A 558 18.22 -6.20 -10.09
C GLU A 558 16.72 -5.91 -9.92
N GLU A 559 16.28 -5.48 -8.73
CA GLU A 559 14.91 -5.07 -8.50
C GLU A 559 14.55 -3.81 -9.29
N GLU A 560 15.41 -2.79 -9.31
CA GLU A 560 15.21 -1.59 -10.13
C GLU A 560 15.16 -1.92 -11.63
N ARG A 561 15.97 -2.86 -12.09
CA ARG A 561 15.94 -3.34 -13.47
C ARG A 561 14.62 -4.03 -13.81
N ARG A 562 14.13 -4.91 -12.92
CA ARG A 562 12.80 -5.55 -13.08
C ARG A 562 11.68 -4.52 -13.00
N LEU A 563 11.81 -3.52 -12.13
CA LEU A 563 10.83 -2.44 -12.02
C LEU A 563 10.71 -1.66 -13.34
N PHE A 564 11.82 -1.32 -13.97
CA PHE A 564 11.80 -0.65 -15.26
C PHE A 564 11.21 -1.53 -16.37
N PHE A 565 11.55 -2.83 -16.38
CA PHE A 565 10.91 -3.82 -17.25
C PHE A 565 9.37 -3.84 -17.06
N VAL A 566 8.90 -3.83 -15.81
CA VAL A 566 7.46 -3.75 -15.52
C VAL A 566 6.88 -2.47 -16.12
N GLY A 567 7.50 -1.30 -15.93
CA GLY A 567 7.02 -0.03 -16.45
C GLY A 567 6.89 -0.01 -17.97
N ILE A 568 7.94 -0.41 -18.69
CA ILE A 568 7.93 -0.49 -20.17
C ILE A 568 6.82 -1.41 -20.67
N THR A 569 6.65 -2.56 -20.04
CA THR A 569 5.68 -3.59 -20.48
C THR A 569 4.22 -3.28 -20.10
N ARG A 570 3.95 -2.11 -19.52
CA ARG A 570 2.57 -1.61 -19.35
C ARG A 570 2.04 -0.98 -20.62
N ALA A 571 2.92 -0.53 -21.51
CA ALA A 571 2.54 0.05 -22.79
C ALA A 571 2.08 -1.00 -23.80
N LYS A 572 0.96 -0.71 -24.48
CA LYS A 572 0.46 -1.50 -25.61
C LYS A 572 1.07 -1.00 -26.92
N ASP A 573 0.93 0.30 -27.21
CA ASP A 573 1.17 0.88 -28.52
C ASP A 573 2.25 1.97 -28.50
N HIS A 574 2.20 2.89 -27.54
CA HIS A 574 3.10 4.03 -27.44
C HIS A 574 3.87 4.05 -26.13
N LEU A 575 5.17 4.25 -26.22
CA LEU A 575 6.07 4.41 -25.07
C LEU A 575 6.94 5.64 -25.30
N GLU A 576 6.88 6.58 -24.37
CA GLU A 576 7.76 7.75 -24.33
C GLU A 576 8.54 7.76 -23.01
N LEU A 577 9.84 8.05 -23.08
CA LEU A 577 10.75 8.15 -21.96
C LEU A 577 11.29 9.58 -21.90
N SER A 578 11.30 10.21 -20.74
CA SER A 578 11.94 11.52 -20.58
C SER A 578 13.04 11.48 -19.54
N TYR A 579 14.07 12.33 -19.73
CA TYR A 579 15.14 12.55 -18.77
C TYR A 579 15.45 14.03 -18.62
N TYR A 580 16.01 14.42 -17.47
CA TYR A 580 16.21 15.81 -17.09
C TYR A 580 17.67 16.22 -17.11
N MET A 581 17.93 17.46 -17.58
CA MET A 581 19.24 18.10 -17.51
C MET A 581 19.46 18.83 -16.18
N ASN A 582 18.38 19.16 -15.47
CA ASN A 582 18.38 19.73 -14.13
C ASN A 582 17.38 18.95 -13.25
N PRO A 583 17.70 17.69 -12.91
CA PRO A 583 16.81 16.89 -12.05
C PRO A 583 16.74 17.51 -10.66
N GLN A 584 15.54 17.61 -10.12
CA GLN A 584 15.36 17.81 -8.70
C GLN A 584 15.66 16.46 -8.02
N GLU A 585 16.00 16.48 -6.74
CA GLU A 585 16.41 15.28 -5.99
C GLU A 585 17.86 14.85 -6.27
N ARG A 586 18.28 13.71 -5.73
CA ARG A 586 19.67 13.21 -5.82
C ARG A 586 19.95 12.43 -7.12
N ALA A 587 19.42 12.88 -8.23
CA ALA A 587 19.63 12.27 -9.54
C ALA A 587 20.72 12.98 -10.32
N ASP A 588 21.42 12.23 -11.19
CA ASP A 588 22.44 12.79 -12.06
C ASP A 588 21.79 13.43 -13.30
N PRO A 589 22.30 14.59 -13.79
CA PRO A 589 21.85 15.18 -15.04
C PRO A 589 22.09 14.24 -16.24
N GLY A 590 21.15 14.22 -17.18
CA GLY A 590 21.25 13.46 -18.42
C GLY A 590 20.64 12.07 -18.35
N GLU A 591 20.72 11.36 -19.45
CA GLU A 591 20.05 10.08 -19.64
C GLU A 591 20.61 8.95 -18.76
N SER A 592 19.72 8.12 -18.25
CA SER A 592 20.04 6.91 -17.51
C SER A 592 20.75 5.86 -18.37
N ARG A 593 21.56 5.02 -17.71
CA ARG A 593 22.09 3.79 -18.33
C ARG A 593 20.97 2.90 -18.93
N TYR A 594 19.75 2.95 -18.41
CA TYR A 594 18.64 2.15 -18.93
C TYR A 594 18.22 2.56 -20.33
N ILE A 595 18.22 3.86 -20.66
CA ILE A 595 17.98 4.31 -22.04
C ILE A 595 19.09 3.77 -22.97
N ARG A 596 20.35 3.80 -22.55
CA ARG A 596 21.50 3.32 -23.33
C ARG A 596 21.51 1.81 -23.54
N MET A 597 20.82 1.03 -22.70
CA MET A 597 20.67 -0.42 -22.90
C MET A 597 19.71 -0.76 -24.04
N ILE A 598 18.82 0.15 -24.41
CA ILE A 598 17.86 -0.07 -25.50
C ILE A 598 18.58 0.16 -26.85
N PRO A 599 18.45 -0.76 -27.82
CA PRO A 599 19.08 -0.60 -29.13
C PRO A 599 18.66 0.70 -29.83
N PRO A 600 19.60 1.50 -30.36
CA PRO A 600 19.29 2.80 -30.98
C PRO A 600 18.28 2.72 -32.14
N ARG A 601 18.19 1.58 -32.84
CA ARG A 601 17.19 1.38 -33.91
C ARG A 601 15.74 1.43 -33.42
N LEU A 602 15.51 1.17 -32.14
CA LEU A 602 14.19 1.20 -31.50
C LEU A 602 13.86 2.58 -30.94
N LEU A 603 14.84 3.47 -30.84
CA LEU A 603 14.70 4.79 -30.24
C LEU A 603 14.52 5.86 -31.33
N GLU A 604 13.76 6.88 -30.96
CA GLU A 604 13.64 8.14 -31.68
C GLU A 604 13.88 9.26 -30.66
N HIS A 605 14.99 9.98 -30.85
CA HIS A 605 15.31 11.10 -29.97
C HIS A 605 14.62 12.36 -30.47
N ASP A 606 13.78 12.94 -29.65
CA ASP A 606 13.11 14.20 -29.92
C ASP A 606 13.75 15.30 -29.06
N GLU A 607 14.38 16.27 -29.73
CA GLU A 607 15.13 17.38 -29.10
C GLU A 607 14.31 18.66 -28.97
N ASP A 608 13.01 18.62 -29.27
CA ASP A 608 12.16 19.80 -29.21
C ASP A 608 11.98 20.25 -27.75
N ILE A 609 12.81 21.23 -27.37
CA ILE A 609 12.73 21.91 -26.09
C ILE A 609 11.63 22.97 -26.24
N GLY A 610 10.43 22.65 -25.83
CA GLY A 610 9.29 23.58 -25.81
C GLY A 610 9.61 24.92 -25.10
N PRO A 611 8.81 25.97 -25.26
CA PRO A 611 9.11 27.30 -24.75
C PRO A 611 9.28 27.28 -23.21
N ALA A 612 10.36 27.93 -22.75
CA ALA A 612 10.67 28.02 -21.33
C ALA A 612 9.62 28.88 -20.60
N VAL A 613 8.71 28.24 -19.89
CA VAL A 613 7.77 28.93 -18.96
C VAL A 613 8.38 28.89 -17.56
N SER A 614 8.38 30.02 -16.85
CA SER A 614 8.99 30.08 -15.53
C SER A 614 8.09 29.45 -14.46
N LEU A 615 8.70 28.75 -13.51
CA LEU A 615 8.00 28.12 -12.38
C LEU A 615 7.23 29.14 -11.51
N GLN A 616 7.68 30.40 -11.47
CA GLN A 616 7.02 31.49 -10.75
C GLN A 616 5.72 31.92 -11.45
N GLU A 617 5.76 32.00 -12.76
CA GLU A 617 4.59 32.29 -13.58
C GLU A 617 3.51 31.21 -13.44
N LEU A 618 3.92 29.95 -13.40
CA LEU A 618 3.02 28.84 -13.15
C LEU A 618 2.35 28.93 -11.77
N LYS A 619 3.13 29.13 -10.71
CA LYS A 619 2.57 29.25 -9.34
C LYS A 619 1.52 30.35 -9.27
N ARG A 620 1.75 31.48 -9.95
CA ARG A 620 0.80 32.59 -10.03
C ARG A 620 -0.49 32.14 -10.72
N GLN A 621 -0.41 31.51 -11.89
CA GLN A 621 -1.56 31.07 -12.67
C GLN A 621 -2.38 29.97 -11.95
N VAL A 622 -1.74 29.04 -11.28
CA VAL A 622 -2.42 28.00 -10.47
C VAL A 622 -3.16 28.64 -9.28
N GLN A 623 -2.55 29.64 -8.63
CA GLN A 623 -3.23 30.37 -7.56
C GLN A 623 -4.45 31.16 -8.06
N GLU A 624 -4.34 31.79 -9.21
CA GLU A 624 -5.43 32.51 -9.84
C GLU A 624 -6.59 31.59 -10.24
N GLN A 625 -6.29 30.42 -10.80
CA GLN A 625 -7.30 29.42 -11.13
C GLN A 625 -7.98 28.82 -9.87
N ARG A 626 -7.24 28.53 -8.82
CA ARG A 626 -7.83 28.07 -7.54
C ARG A 626 -8.77 29.14 -6.95
N ARG A 627 -8.41 30.42 -7.06
CA ARG A 627 -9.28 31.52 -6.62
C ARG A 627 -10.55 31.63 -7.48
N SER A 628 -10.46 31.45 -8.80
CA SER A 628 -11.62 31.49 -9.69
C SER A 628 -12.56 30.28 -9.47
N MET A 629 -12.04 29.07 -9.19
CA MET A 629 -12.84 27.89 -8.86
C MET A 629 -13.59 28.09 -7.52
N THR A 630 -12.93 28.64 -6.50
CA THR A 630 -13.58 28.97 -5.22
C THR A 630 -14.62 30.10 -5.36
N ALA A 631 -14.42 31.08 -6.24
CA ALA A 631 -15.38 32.10 -6.52
C ALA A 631 -16.60 31.62 -7.33
N GLY A 632 -16.39 30.70 -8.28
CA GLY A 632 -17.47 30.08 -9.06
C GLY A 632 -18.41 29.15 -8.25
N CYS A 633 -17.93 28.56 -7.15
CA CYS A 633 -18.79 27.83 -6.21
C CYS A 633 -19.68 28.75 -5.34
N LEU A 634 -19.36 30.03 -5.23
CA LEU A 634 -20.14 31.01 -4.46
C LEU A 634 -21.25 31.71 -5.30
N GLU A 635 -21.25 31.56 -6.63
CA GLU A 635 -22.25 32.22 -7.51
C GLU A 635 -23.48 31.34 -7.84
N GLN A 636 -23.62 30.15 -7.29
CA GLN A 636 -24.81 29.31 -7.50
C GLN A 636 -25.72 29.21 -6.27
N SER A 637 -26.01 30.31 -5.62
CA SER A 637 -27.14 30.42 -4.68
C SER A 637 -27.93 31.66 -4.98
N PRO A 638 -29.22 31.58 -5.37
CA PRO A 638 -30.01 32.76 -5.63
C PRO A 638 -30.62 33.32 -4.34
N GLY A 639 -30.23 34.54 -4.00
CA GLY A 639 -31.09 35.51 -3.33
C GLY A 639 -31.16 35.52 -1.83
N GLN A 640 -30.37 36.41 -1.23
CA GLN A 640 -30.95 37.44 -0.34
C GLN A 640 -29.90 38.54 -0.10
N SER A 641 -30.29 39.77 -0.51
CA SER A 641 -29.55 41.02 -0.37
C SER A 641 -29.36 41.37 1.11
N LEU A 642 -28.13 41.60 1.52
CA LEU A 642 -27.77 42.50 2.60
C LEU A 642 -26.53 43.29 2.18
N GLU A 643 -26.78 44.55 1.81
CA GLU A 643 -25.77 45.56 1.62
C GLU A 643 -24.99 45.77 2.91
N GLN A 644 -23.76 45.31 2.98
CA GLN A 644 -22.73 45.83 3.87
C GLN A 644 -21.40 45.89 3.12
N ASN A 645 -20.89 47.11 3.07
CA ASN A 645 -19.72 47.57 2.35
C ASN A 645 -18.44 46.82 2.75
N PRO A 646 -17.71 46.19 1.81
CA PRO A 646 -16.50 45.42 2.14
C PRO A 646 -15.20 46.22 2.15
N GLU A 647 -15.22 47.54 2.20
CA GLU A 647 -14.02 48.37 1.98
C GLU A 647 -13.14 48.64 3.23
N GLN A 648 -13.41 48.05 4.39
CA GLN A 648 -12.58 48.36 5.60
C GLN A 648 -11.87 47.19 6.28
N SER A 649 -11.72 46.03 5.65
CA SER A 649 -11.01 44.89 6.31
C SER A 649 -9.93 44.19 5.47
N LEU A 650 -9.39 44.81 4.40
CA LEU A 650 -8.40 44.21 3.51
C LEU A 650 -7.08 45.01 3.42
N GLU A 651 -6.65 45.64 4.49
CA GLU A 651 -5.29 46.15 4.61
C GLU A 651 -4.52 45.42 5.75
N GLN A 652 -4.43 44.11 5.68
CA GLN A 652 -3.33 43.40 6.30
C GLN A 652 -2.64 42.56 5.21
N ASN A 653 -1.47 43.04 4.89
CA ASN A 653 -0.57 42.55 3.86
C ASN A 653 -0.29 41.05 4.02
N PRO A 654 -0.62 40.19 3.07
CA PRO A 654 -0.33 38.73 3.15
C PRO A 654 1.17 38.42 3.02
N GLU A 655 2.01 39.43 2.72
CA GLU A 655 3.46 39.22 2.56
C GLU A 655 4.23 39.01 3.85
N GLN A 656 3.65 39.29 5.04
CA GLN A 656 4.37 39.02 6.31
C GLN A 656 4.13 37.64 6.92
N SER A 657 3.22 36.82 6.38
CA SER A 657 2.98 35.47 6.87
C SER A 657 3.67 34.36 6.05
N LEU A 658 4.38 34.71 4.96
CA LEU A 658 5.07 33.75 4.08
C LEU A 658 6.60 33.74 4.20
N GLU A 659 7.17 34.61 5.05
CA GLU A 659 8.63 34.63 5.34
C GLU A 659 9.03 33.88 6.64
N GLN A 660 8.16 33.08 7.21
CA GLN A 660 8.62 32.10 8.19
C GLN A 660 9.05 30.84 7.44
N ASN A 661 10.32 30.81 7.13
CA ASN A 661 11.05 29.71 6.53
C ASN A 661 10.75 28.41 7.32
N PRO A 662 10.31 27.32 6.67
CA PRO A 662 10.12 26.03 7.33
C PRO A 662 11.40 25.48 7.99
N GLU A 663 12.57 26.04 7.63
CA GLU A 663 13.84 25.69 8.24
C GLU A 663 14.02 26.23 9.68
N GLN A 664 13.27 27.28 10.11
CA GLN A 664 13.38 27.78 11.49
C GLN A 664 12.49 27.05 12.50
N SER A 665 11.52 26.27 12.05
CA SER A 665 10.71 25.41 12.94
C SER A 665 11.35 24.06 13.25
N LEU A 666 12.48 23.71 12.62
CA LEU A 666 13.23 22.48 12.86
C LEU A 666 14.48 22.69 13.75
N GLU A 667 14.82 23.92 14.12
CA GLU A 667 15.98 24.25 14.99
C GLU A 667 15.60 24.56 16.43
N GLN A 668 14.40 24.25 16.89
CA GLN A 668 14.15 24.18 18.32
C GLN A 668 14.60 22.82 18.86
N ASN A 669 15.84 22.77 19.17
CA ASN A 669 16.60 21.70 19.77
C ASN A 669 15.94 21.25 21.10
N PRO A 670 15.72 19.96 21.33
CA PRO A 670 15.29 19.45 22.63
C PRO A 670 16.37 19.51 23.73
N GLU A 671 17.50 20.15 23.46
CA GLU A 671 18.64 20.18 24.39
C GLU A 671 18.55 21.24 25.54
N GLN A 672 17.49 22.07 25.60
CA GLN A 672 17.36 23.06 26.69
C GLN A 672 16.60 22.60 27.94
N SER A 673 16.31 21.31 28.11
CA SER A 673 15.64 20.79 29.31
C SER A 673 16.49 19.89 30.21
N LEU A 674 17.83 19.90 30.08
CA LEU A 674 18.74 19.08 30.91
C LEU A 674 19.91 19.88 31.52
N GLU A 675 19.67 21.13 31.93
CA GLU A 675 20.57 21.81 32.85
C GLU A 675 19.86 22.09 34.19
N GLN A 676 19.77 21.08 35.02
CA GLN A 676 19.80 21.23 36.46
C GLN A 676 20.73 20.19 37.03
N ASN A 677 21.88 20.72 37.44
CA ASN A 677 22.95 20.09 38.17
C ASN A 677 22.44 19.49 39.49
N PRO A 678 22.95 18.36 39.91
CA PRO A 678 23.28 18.16 41.32
C PRO A 678 24.77 17.95 41.48
N GLU A 679 25.43 18.97 41.99
CA GLU A 679 26.66 18.78 42.74
C GLU A 679 26.37 17.99 44.01
N GLN A 680 27.39 17.24 44.41
CA GLN A 680 27.72 16.61 45.69
C GLN A 680 27.55 15.08 45.75
N SER A 681 28.67 14.42 45.56
CA SER A 681 29.34 13.71 46.64
C SER A 681 30.64 13.08 46.15
N LEU A 682 31.61 13.40 46.94
CA LEU A 682 33.03 13.09 46.96
C LEU A 682 33.34 11.58 47.16
N GLU A 683 34.62 11.27 46.79
CA GLU A 683 35.53 10.22 47.30
C GLU A 683 35.42 8.83 46.66
N GLN A 684 36.36 8.31 45.98
CA GLN A 684 37.73 7.93 46.30
C GLN A 684 38.46 7.37 45.09
N SER A 685 39.67 7.80 44.86
CA SER A 685 40.66 7.17 44.00
C SER A 685 41.13 5.84 44.58
N PRO A 686 41.70 4.96 43.75
CA PRO A 686 43.13 4.68 43.87
C PRO A 686 43.89 4.72 42.55
N GLU A 687 45.13 5.14 42.71
CA GLU A 687 46.23 5.12 41.78
C GLU A 687 46.51 3.77 41.14
N GLN A 688 46.91 3.74 39.87
CA GLN A 688 48.15 3.12 39.42
C GLN A 688 48.39 3.24 37.92
N SER A 689 49.47 3.91 37.61
CA SER A 689 50.55 3.65 36.66
C SER A 689 50.33 3.81 35.16
N PRO A 690 51.31 4.44 34.46
CA PRO A 690 51.23 4.83 33.06
C PRO A 690 51.82 3.76 32.18
N GLU A 691 51.19 3.56 31.01
CA GLU A 691 51.84 3.17 29.75
C GLU A 691 50.78 2.65 28.76
N GLN A 692 50.40 3.52 27.88
CA GLN A 692 50.21 3.29 26.45
C GLN A 692 49.47 4.49 25.84
N ALA A 693 50.22 5.41 25.27
CA ALA A 693 49.71 6.45 24.38
C ALA A 693 49.11 5.77 23.17
N LYS A 694 47.79 5.51 23.18
CA LYS A 694 47.03 5.20 21.97
C LYS A 694 47.06 6.47 21.13
N GLN A 695 47.70 6.43 19.96
CA GLN A 695 47.56 7.46 18.93
C GLN A 695 46.05 7.68 18.71
N GLN A 696 45.57 8.87 19.09
CA GLN A 696 44.21 9.28 18.83
C GLN A 696 44.04 9.40 17.31
N LYS A 697 43.20 8.57 16.73
CA LYS A 697 42.86 8.69 15.31
C LYS A 697 42.02 9.95 15.11
N LEU A 698 42.44 10.80 14.17
CA LEU A 698 41.71 12.01 13.81
C LEU A 698 40.97 11.78 12.49
N VAL A 699 39.78 12.37 12.37
CA VAL A 699 38.98 12.38 11.15
C VAL A 699 38.55 13.79 10.78
N ARG A 700 38.49 14.10 9.50
CA ARG A 700 37.95 15.36 8.98
C ARG A 700 36.64 15.12 8.28
N HIS A 701 35.65 15.93 8.61
CA HIS A 701 34.34 15.95 7.97
C HIS A 701 34.09 17.33 7.35
N SER A 702 33.54 17.38 6.14
CA SER A 702 33.32 18.61 5.37
C SER A 702 32.49 19.67 6.13
N ARG A 703 31.55 19.27 6.97
CA ARG A 703 30.65 20.14 7.74
C ARG A 703 31.14 20.43 9.18
N TYR A 704 31.81 19.48 9.84
CA TYR A 704 32.10 19.54 11.27
C TYR A 704 33.60 19.85 11.57
N GLY A 705 34.44 19.85 10.51
CA GLY A 705 35.88 20.07 10.69
C GLY A 705 36.62 18.82 11.15
N THR A 706 37.68 19.01 11.96
CA THR A 706 38.51 17.90 12.47
C THR A 706 37.95 17.41 13.81
N GLY A 707 37.75 16.09 13.92
CA GLY A 707 37.26 15.43 15.14
C GLY A 707 38.15 14.27 15.55
N VAL A 708 38.05 13.91 16.85
CA VAL A 708 38.78 12.79 17.46
C VAL A 708 37.88 11.56 17.45
N VAL A 709 38.37 10.42 16.91
CA VAL A 709 37.61 9.17 16.94
C VAL A 709 37.49 8.65 18.37
N VAL A 710 36.26 8.51 18.82
CA VAL A 710 35.91 8.03 20.17
C VAL A 710 35.65 6.53 20.14
N ASN A 711 34.93 6.08 19.12
CA ASN A 711 34.61 4.67 18.94
C ASN A 711 34.56 4.33 17.46
N GLU A 712 34.97 3.11 17.07
CA GLU A 712 35.03 2.67 15.69
C GLU A 712 34.79 1.17 15.62
N ASP A 713 33.83 0.74 14.78
CA ASP A 713 33.63 -0.65 14.40
C ASP A 713 33.72 -0.83 12.86
N GLU A 714 33.40 -1.98 12.33
CA GLU A 714 33.49 -2.26 10.89
C GLU A 714 32.57 -1.36 10.05
N THR A 715 31.45 -0.88 10.58
CA THR A 715 30.40 -0.16 9.87
C THR A 715 30.20 1.26 10.36
N MET A 716 30.50 1.55 11.63
CA MET A 716 30.21 2.82 12.30
C MET A 716 31.48 3.47 12.85
N LEU A 717 31.47 4.78 12.91
CA LEU A 717 32.51 5.60 13.53
C LEU A 717 31.83 6.69 14.36
N GLU A 718 32.19 6.78 15.65
CA GLU A 718 31.82 7.88 16.53
C GLU A 718 33.04 8.80 16.68
N ALA A 719 32.88 10.08 16.34
CA ALA A 719 33.94 11.09 16.50
C ALA A 719 33.40 12.31 17.21
N GLU A 720 34.25 12.91 18.03
CA GLU A 720 33.96 14.12 18.77
C GLU A 720 34.60 15.34 18.07
N PHE A 721 33.77 16.30 17.71
CA PHE A 721 34.14 17.51 16.97
C PHE A 721 34.05 18.73 17.91
N GLU A 722 35.05 19.58 17.87
CA GLU A 722 35.09 20.80 18.70
C GLU A 722 33.94 21.75 18.33
N GLY A 723 33.10 22.11 19.30
CA GLY A 723 31.91 22.95 19.11
C GLY A 723 30.67 22.23 18.64
N TYR A 724 30.74 20.94 18.23
CA TYR A 724 29.62 20.16 17.71
C TYR A 724 29.34 18.88 18.51
N GLY A 725 30.21 18.52 19.48
CA GLY A 725 30.08 17.32 20.30
C GLY A 725 30.23 16.01 19.49
N LYS A 726 29.77 14.91 20.06
CA LYS A 726 29.89 13.58 19.48
C LYS A 726 28.90 13.36 18.37
N LYS A 727 29.37 12.80 17.24
CA LYS A 727 28.59 12.46 16.05
C LYS A 727 28.89 11.02 15.63
N GLU A 728 27.85 10.29 15.24
CA GLU A 728 27.96 8.94 14.71
C GLU A 728 27.86 8.97 13.19
N PHE A 729 28.75 8.25 12.53
CA PHE A 729 28.83 8.15 11.07
C PHE A 729 28.81 6.70 10.64
N ILE A 730 28.10 6.42 9.54
CA ILE A 730 28.21 5.14 8.85
C ILE A 730 29.37 5.28 7.87
N LYS A 731 30.45 4.52 8.04
CA LYS A 731 31.68 4.65 7.26
C LYS A 731 31.48 4.61 5.74
N ALA A 732 30.56 3.74 5.26
CA ALA A 732 30.26 3.58 3.84
C ALA A 732 29.54 4.79 3.20
N PHE A 733 29.00 5.72 4.00
CA PHE A 733 28.16 6.83 3.53
C PHE A 733 28.60 8.21 4.02
N SER A 734 29.70 8.30 4.75
CA SER A 734 30.18 9.55 5.30
C SER A 734 31.47 9.98 4.60
N GLU A 735 31.52 11.26 4.19
CA GLU A 735 32.73 11.91 3.64
C GLU A 735 33.71 12.21 4.78
N LEU A 736 34.32 11.16 5.35
CA LEU A 736 35.31 11.25 6.41
C LEU A 736 36.69 10.92 5.84
N GLU A 737 37.61 11.85 6.01
CA GLU A 737 39.03 11.63 5.72
C GLU A 737 39.77 11.36 7.03
N TYR A 738 40.47 10.23 7.13
CA TYR A 738 41.38 9.97 8.25
C TYR A 738 42.63 10.83 8.10
N ILE A 739 43.02 11.51 9.17
CA ILE A 739 44.19 12.40 9.20
C ILE A 739 45.34 11.75 9.96
#